data_d3f4d530cb83d3c8a491a547dfcf256c
#
_entry.id   d3f4d530cb83d3c8a491a547dfcf256c
#
_cell.length_a   1.000
_cell.length_b   1.000
_cell.length_c   1.000
_cell.angle_alpha   90.00
_cell.angle_beta   90.00
_cell.angle_gamma   90.00
#
_symmetry.space_group_name_H-M   'P 1'
#
loop_
_entity.id
_entity.type
_entity.pdbx_description
1 polymer ?
#
loop_
_entity_poly.entity_id
_entity_poly.type
_entity_poly.pdbx_seq_one_letter_code
_entity_poly.pdbx_strand_id
1 'polypeptide(L)'
;MTNAFISSGSQVLPSKELALFRKILKCYEQKQYKVGLRCAKQILSNPNFCEHGETLAMKGLILNCMGKHEEALEIVKKGLAADLKSHVCWHVFGLVQRSDKRYDEAIKAYKMALRIEKENVQILRDLSLLQIQLRDLEGYRDSRYQLLVLKPSKMSWIGYASAYHLLKEYDVALYILGEFKKNNRAPAKIDIESSEIILYEIMILTEAGRFGEALARLEENSTSILDRLAYFEIRASLLINLERFEDAERVYWTLIDRNPDNIFYYKQIEKCRKLDNTQQNNQDLITLYDTIILQRPKASLPKLIYLLYVDGPIFEEKVRTYLITCFRKGIPSLFKNLLTLYDNQQKVKTIERILLDFVYKFEENGYNRFSLDGSNLPECPTTVLWTYYYLAQHFDRLKNYQRALKYIDEALKHTPTLIELYMAKAKIFKHSGDYTAAADLMLSAQELDTADRYLNSKCAKYLLRDCRIKEAEEMCSKFTREGMSANDNMIEMQCLWYEYEAALAYFRLAKYGESLQKCHQIEQHFVNFYEDQYDFHGYCLRKMTLSTYIKFLRFEDVLNSQQFYVKATKLAVSIYIDMVENPQKFVEKQMQDNSALTPAELRKLKRKANKAKAEKDKQNAEQAAKQSTSKQRMDGEFDVFDPEPFDTQKLLKPENPIEEACKFIKPILQMPCEDVDFWLLIMLKCLYKIFNLDPTNKQLLNELFAKYKEKFEQSEASKIKKTTNLLVDLTKALEIKLGINEGNVSTLARDD
;
A
#
# COMPACT_ATOMS: atom_id res chain seq x y z
N MET A 1 -31.42 10.69 15.28
CA MET A 1 -31.84 9.39 14.69
C MET A 1 -33.26 8.94 15.06
N THR A 2 -33.76 9.21 16.26
CA THR A 2 -35.07 8.74 16.77
C THR A 2 -36.31 9.12 15.96
N ASN A 3 -36.29 10.18 15.16
CA ASN A 3 -37.47 10.60 14.36
C ASN A 3 -37.50 10.03 12.92
N ALA A 4 -36.40 9.45 12.42
CA ALA A 4 -36.32 8.93 11.06
C ALA A 4 -36.84 7.48 10.90
N PHE A 5 -37.19 6.80 11.99
CA PHE A 5 -37.61 5.40 12.02
C PHE A 5 -39.08 5.20 12.35
N ILE A 6 -39.93 6.18 12.22
CA ILE A 6 -41.37 6.01 12.43
C ILE A 6 -42.04 6.10 11.05
N SER A 7 -42.39 4.94 10.49
CA SER A 7 -43.01 4.83 9.17
C SER A 7 -44.53 5.06 9.23
N SER A 8 -45.04 5.65 8.17
CA SER A 8 -46.47 5.95 7.99
C SER A 8 -47.27 4.81 7.32
N GLY A 9 -46.69 3.61 7.15
CA GLY A 9 -47.31 2.55 6.33
C GLY A 9 -47.38 1.14 6.93
N SER A 10 -46.83 0.93 8.13
CA SER A 10 -46.82 -0.35 8.80
C SER A 10 -47.98 -0.50 9.81
N GLN A 11 -48.19 -1.73 10.27
CA GLN A 11 -49.16 -2.03 11.34
C GLN A 11 -48.87 -1.14 12.56
N VAL A 12 -49.79 -0.17 12.83
CA VAL A 12 -49.57 0.86 13.85
C VAL A 12 -49.51 0.23 15.24
N LEU A 13 -48.35 0.36 15.90
CA LEU A 13 -48.19 -0.11 17.27
C LEU A 13 -48.98 0.78 18.26
N PRO A 14 -49.70 0.22 19.23
CA PRO A 14 -50.31 0.96 20.32
C PRO A 14 -49.25 1.72 21.12
N SER A 15 -49.65 2.75 21.86
CA SER A 15 -48.78 3.68 22.55
C SER A 15 -47.74 3.02 23.49
N LYS A 16 -48.08 1.89 24.10
CA LYS A 16 -47.21 1.11 25.00
C LYS A 16 -46.10 0.39 24.21
N GLU A 17 -46.46 -0.29 23.13
CA GLU A 17 -45.55 -1.04 22.25
C GLU A 17 -44.69 -0.07 21.45
N LEU A 18 -45.22 1.09 21.05
CA LEU A 18 -44.48 2.16 20.41
C LEU A 18 -43.38 2.76 21.33
N ALA A 19 -43.70 2.92 22.64
CA ALA A 19 -42.71 3.34 23.63
C ALA A 19 -41.56 2.31 23.77
N LEU A 20 -41.90 1.00 23.74
CA LEU A 20 -40.87 -0.06 23.73
C LEU A 20 -40.06 -0.04 22.44
N PHE A 21 -40.68 0.19 21.28
CA PHE A 21 -39.96 0.28 20.00
C PHE A 21 -38.98 1.48 20.00
N ARG A 22 -39.39 2.66 20.46
CA ARG A 22 -38.50 3.82 20.65
C ARG A 22 -37.35 3.50 21.61
N LYS A 23 -37.63 2.68 22.65
CA LYS A 23 -36.58 2.21 23.56
C LYS A 23 -35.59 1.27 22.87
N ILE A 24 -36.03 0.43 21.94
CA ILE A 24 -35.16 -0.45 21.14
C ILE A 24 -34.17 0.42 20.31
N LEU A 25 -34.69 1.45 19.62
CA LEU A 25 -33.87 2.37 18.84
C LEU A 25 -32.82 3.06 19.73
N LYS A 26 -33.24 3.58 20.89
CA LYS A 26 -32.31 4.20 21.85
C LYS A 26 -31.28 3.21 22.40
N CYS A 27 -31.68 1.98 22.69
CA CYS A 27 -30.76 0.94 23.15
C CYS A 27 -29.74 0.54 22.05
N TYR A 28 -30.16 0.53 20.79
CA TYR A 28 -29.27 0.32 19.65
C TYR A 28 -28.22 1.45 19.55
N GLU A 29 -28.65 2.71 19.60
CA GLU A 29 -27.74 3.87 19.57
C GLU A 29 -26.75 3.86 20.75
N GLN A 30 -27.20 3.42 21.93
CA GLN A 30 -26.37 3.33 23.15
C GLN A 30 -25.59 2.04 23.29
N LYS A 31 -25.56 1.17 22.25
CA LYS A 31 -24.91 -0.15 22.28
C LYS A 31 -25.40 -1.09 23.41
N GLN A 32 -26.62 -0.84 23.96
CA GLN A 32 -27.24 -1.64 25.02
C GLN A 32 -28.02 -2.83 24.42
N TYR A 33 -27.37 -3.69 23.66
CA TYR A 33 -27.98 -4.74 22.85
C TYR A 33 -28.84 -5.73 23.64
N LYS A 34 -28.39 -6.18 24.82
CA LYS A 34 -29.15 -7.13 25.67
C LYS A 34 -30.49 -6.54 26.12
N VAL A 35 -30.55 -5.23 26.40
CA VAL A 35 -31.79 -4.55 26.81
C VAL A 35 -32.72 -4.39 25.61
N GLY A 36 -32.16 -3.98 24.47
CA GLY A 36 -32.91 -3.86 23.21
C GLY A 36 -33.59 -5.17 22.80
N LEU A 37 -32.84 -6.29 22.88
CA LEU A 37 -33.44 -7.64 22.59
C LEU A 37 -34.57 -8.01 23.54
N ARG A 38 -34.50 -7.67 24.85
CA ARG A 38 -35.60 -7.93 25.79
C ARG A 38 -36.85 -7.11 25.41
N CYS A 39 -36.68 -5.84 25.05
CA CYS A 39 -37.78 -4.99 24.60
C CYS A 39 -38.39 -5.54 23.28
N ALA A 40 -37.58 -5.99 22.33
CA ALA A 40 -38.06 -6.59 21.10
C ALA A 40 -38.82 -7.87 21.36
N LYS A 41 -38.34 -8.76 22.25
CA LYS A 41 -39.05 -9.97 22.66
C LYS A 41 -40.40 -9.66 23.34
N GLN A 42 -40.50 -8.59 24.15
CA GLN A 42 -41.75 -8.16 24.76
C GLN A 42 -42.81 -7.77 23.73
N ILE A 43 -42.44 -7.03 22.68
CA ILE A 43 -43.38 -6.71 21.60
C ILE A 43 -43.79 -7.95 20.83
N LEU A 44 -42.82 -8.80 20.44
CA LEU A 44 -43.08 -10.01 19.64
C LEU A 44 -43.75 -11.16 20.41
N SER A 45 -43.79 -11.10 21.74
CA SER A 45 -44.56 -12.09 22.55
C SER A 45 -46.06 -11.80 22.58
N ASN A 46 -46.49 -10.64 22.12
CA ASN A 46 -47.92 -10.34 21.94
C ASN A 46 -48.42 -11.00 20.64
N PRO A 47 -49.44 -11.90 20.67
CA PRO A 47 -49.94 -12.59 19.48
C PRO A 47 -50.30 -11.62 18.32
N ASN A 48 -50.79 -10.42 18.63
CA ASN A 48 -51.20 -9.44 17.63
C ASN A 48 -49.99 -8.78 16.91
N PHE A 49 -48.78 -8.86 17.47
CA PHE A 49 -47.57 -8.22 16.96
C PHE A 49 -46.37 -9.16 16.80
N CYS A 50 -46.62 -10.48 16.85
CA CYS A 50 -45.55 -11.49 16.72
C CYS A 50 -44.83 -11.44 15.36
N GLU A 51 -45.47 -10.92 14.30
CA GLU A 51 -44.93 -10.76 12.95
C GLU A 51 -44.71 -9.29 12.59
N HIS A 52 -44.63 -8.38 13.57
CA HIS A 52 -44.40 -6.96 13.29
C HIS A 52 -43.02 -6.76 12.62
N GLY A 53 -43.02 -6.40 11.32
CA GLY A 53 -41.85 -6.40 10.45
C GLY A 53 -40.69 -5.52 10.97
N GLU A 54 -40.97 -4.28 11.36
CA GLU A 54 -39.94 -3.35 11.86
C GLU A 54 -39.29 -3.85 13.17
N THR A 55 -40.10 -4.48 14.08
CA THR A 55 -39.52 -5.02 15.33
C THR A 55 -38.63 -6.23 15.05
N LEU A 56 -39.04 -7.10 14.09
CA LEU A 56 -38.20 -8.22 13.64
C LEU A 56 -36.91 -7.71 13.00
N ALA A 57 -37.00 -6.73 12.11
CA ALA A 57 -35.84 -6.13 11.48
C ALA A 57 -34.84 -5.55 12.52
N MET A 58 -35.33 -4.73 13.47
CA MET A 58 -34.49 -4.18 14.53
C MET A 58 -33.90 -5.23 15.47
N LYS A 59 -34.64 -6.29 15.76
CA LYS A 59 -34.13 -7.45 16.51
C LYS A 59 -33.00 -8.13 15.76
N GLY A 60 -33.12 -8.33 14.46
CA GLY A 60 -32.07 -8.88 13.60
C GLY A 60 -30.86 -7.97 13.55
N LEU A 61 -31.04 -6.67 13.41
CA LEU A 61 -29.92 -5.69 13.42
C LEU A 61 -29.12 -5.75 14.74
N ILE A 62 -29.80 -5.84 15.88
CA ILE A 62 -29.14 -5.98 17.18
C ILE A 62 -28.38 -7.30 17.29
N LEU A 63 -28.94 -8.41 16.77
CA LEU A 63 -28.27 -9.71 16.73
C LEU A 63 -27.01 -9.66 15.84
N ASN A 64 -27.09 -8.97 14.71
CA ASN A 64 -25.94 -8.74 13.85
C ASN A 64 -24.81 -8.00 14.59
N CYS A 65 -25.13 -6.93 15.33
CA CYS A 65 -24.19 -6.22 16.18
C CYS A 65 -23.62 -7.06 17.34
N MET A 66 -24.24 -8.20 17.67
CA MET A 66 -23.75 -9.16 18.67
C MET A 66 -22.95 -10.32 18.04
N GLY A 67 -22.61 -10.25 16.75
CA GLY A 67 -21.84 -11.27 16.05
C GLY A 67 -22.64 -12.51 15.61
N LYS A 68 -23.99 -12.50 15.72
CA LYS A 68 -24.86 -13.60 15.33
C LYS A 68 -25.43 -13.39 13.91
N HIS A 69 -24.54 -13.41 12.90
CA HIS A 69 -24.87 -12.99 11.54
C HIS A 69 -25.93 -13.84 10.86
N GLU A 70 -25.87 -15.19 10.99
CA GLU A 70 -26.85 -16.10 10.36
C GLU A 70 -28.24 -15.92 10.95
N GLU A 71 -28.37 -15.94 12.29
CA GLU A 71 -29.65 -15.68 12.96
C GLU A 71 -30.21 -14.30 12.60
N ALA A 72 -29.34 -13.30 12.52
CA ALA A 72 -29.70 -11.93 12.16
C ALA A 72 -30.32 -11.87 10.77
N LEU A 73 -29.63 -12.44 9.77
CA LEU A 73 -30.06 -12.43 8.37
C LEU A 73 -31.42 -13.13 8.20
N GLU A 74 -31.65 -14.29 8.87
CA GLU A 74 -32.95 -14.99 8.82
C GLU A 74 -34.07 -14.14 9.40
N ILE A 75 -33.84 -13.52 10.56
CA ILE A 75 -34.87 -12.72 11.24
C ILE A 75 -35.16 -11.45 10.43
N VAL A 76 -34.15 -10.80 9.84
CA VAL A 76 -34.37 -9.62 9.01
C VAL A 76 -35.11 -9.96 7.73
N LYS A 77 -34.83 -11.12 7.09
CA LYS A 77 -35.61 -11.60 5.94
C LYS A 77 -37.08 -11.87 6.31
N LYS A 78 -37.36 -12.47 7.49
CA LYS A 78 -38.71 -12.64 8.00
C LYS A 78 -39.40 -11.29 8.22
N GLY A 79 -38.69 -10.30 8.82
CA GLY A 79 -39.22 -8.97 9.02
C GLY A 79 -39.55 -8.26 7.71
N LEU A 80 -38.66 -8.38 6.70
CA LEU A 80 -38.89 -7.82 5.38
C LEU A 80 -40.07 -8.49 4.65
N ALA A 81 -40.21 -9.82 4.75
CA ALA A 81 -41.33 -10.54 4.17
C ALA A 81 -42.67 -10.15 4.81
N ALA A 82 -42.68 -9.86 6.13
CA ALA A 82 -43.86 -9.40 6.84
C ALA A 82 -44.30 -7.97 6.45
N ASP A 83 -43.36 -7.08 6.12
CA ASP A 83 -43.66 -5.70 5.72
C ASP A 83 -42.73 -5.19 4.61
N LEU A 84 -43.10 -5.46 3.37
CA LEU A 84 -42.39 -4.99 2.16
C LEU A 84 -42.56 -3.48 1.91
N LYS A 85 -43.53 -2.82 2.56
CA LYS A 85 -43.81 -1.40 2.39
C LYS A 85 -43.09 -0.52 3.42
N SER A 86 -42.42 -1.11 4.40
CA SER A 86 -41.64 -0.38 5.39
C SER A 86 -40.27 -0.03 4.86
N HIS A 87 -39.93 1.25 4.79
CA HIS A 87 -38.57 1.72 4.50
C HIS A 87 -37.57 1.26 5.57
N VAL A 88 -38.00 1.10 6.82
CA VAL A 88 -37.16 0.62 7.94
C VAL A 88 -36.69 -0.81 7.70
N CYS A 89 -37.60 -1.70 7.27
CA CYS A 89 -37.24 -3.10 6.97
C CYS A 89 -36.18 -3.18 5.85
N TRP A 90 -36.37 -2.43 4.77
CA TRP A 90 -35.41 -2.36 3.67
C TRP A 90 -34.06 -1.74 4.10
N HIS A 91 -34.10 -0.65 4.89
CA HIS A 91 -32.88 -0.02 5.38
C HIS A 91 -32.07 -0.98 6.28
N VAL A 92 -32.73 -1.62 7.23
CA VAL A 92 -32.09 -2.60 8.12
C VAL A 92 -31.56 -3.80 7.34
N PHE A 93 -32.32 -4.30 6.35
CA PHE A 93 -31.83 -5.35 5.47
C PHE A 93 -30.54 -4.92 4.75
N GLY A 94 -30.51 -3.70 4.22
CA GLY A 94 -29.29 -3.12 3.62
C GLY A 94 -28.12 -3.01 4.60
N LEU A 95 -28.37 -2.62 5.86
CA LEU A 95 -27.34 -2.57 6.90
C LEU A 95 -26.73 -3.93 7.21
N VAL A 96 -27.58 -4.98 7.29
CA VAL A 96 -27.12 -6.36 7.52
C VAL A 96 -26.35 -6.88 6.31
N GLN A 97 -26.84 -6.67 5.08
CA GLN A 97 -26.13 -7.07 3.86
C GLN A 97 -24.76 -6.37 3.73
N ARG A 98 -24.68 -5.08 4.13
CA ARG A 98 -23.42 -4.36 4.20
C ARG A 98 -22.46 -5.00 5.21
N SER A 99 -22.95 -5.36 6.39
CA SER A 99 -22.14 -6.04 7.40
C SER A 99 -21.61 -7.40 6.90
N ASP A 100 -22.41 -8.11 6.09
CA ASP A 100 -22.02 -9.36 5.44
C ASP A 100 -21.20 -9.15 4.15
N LYS A 101 -20.76 -7.91 3.88
CA LYS A 101 -19.93 -7.52 2.72
C LYS A 101 -20.61 -7.73 1.35
N ARG A 102 -21.94 -7.89 1.32
CA ARG A 102 -22.76 -8.01 0.12
C ARG A 102 -23.24 -6.63 -0.35
N TYR A 103 -22.29 -5.82 -0.82
CA TYR A 103 -22.53 -4.41 -1.11
C TYR A 103 -23.58 -4.16 -2.21
N ASP A 104 -23.61 -5.01 -3.26
CA ASP A 104 -24.59 -4.90 -4.34
C ASP A 104 -26.04 -5.08 -3.84
N GLU A 105 -26.24 -6.06 -2.95
CA GLU A 105 -27.55 -6.28 -2.33
C GLU A 105 -27.92 -5.14 -1.37
N ALA A 106 -26.96 -4.61 -0.64
CA ALA A 106 -27.16 -3.44 0.22
C ALA A 106 -27.58 -2.21 -0.58
N ILE A 107 -26.97 -1.93 -1.74
CA ILE A 107 -27.36 -0.82 -2.63
C ILE A 107 -28.78 -1.01 -3.15
N LYS A 108 -29.15 -2.23 -3.58
CA LYS A 108 -30.53 -2.53 -4.02
C LYS A 108 -31.52 -2.26 -2.91
N ALA A 109 -31.22 -2.73 -1.69
CA ALA A 109 -32.06 -2.53 -0.52
C ALA A 109 -32.23 -1.06 -0.16
N TYR A 110 -31.15 -0.26 -0.17
CA TYR A 110 -31.24 1.19 0.08
C TYR A 110 -32.01 1.93 -1.02
N LYS A 111 -31.82 1.56 -2.30
CA LYS A 111 -32.63 2.12 -3.40
C LYS A 111 -34.12 1.79 -3.24
N MET A 112 -34.47 0.59 -2.75
CA MET A 112 -35.86 0.21 -2.45
C MET A 112 -36.41 1.00 -1.26
N ALA A 113 -35.66 1.17 -0.18
CA ALA A 113 -36.03 2.00 0.96
C ALA A 113 -36.31 3.45 0.55
N LEU A 114 -35.49 4.02 -0.32
CA LEU A 114 -35.65 5.39 -0.86
C LEU A 114 -36.83 5.53 -1.84
N ARG A 115 -37.26 4.45 -2.50
CA ARG A 115 -38.50 4.49 -3.30
C ARG A 115 -39.74 4.70 -2.42
N ILE A 116 -39.69 4.18 -1.19
CA ILE A 116 -40.77 4.31 -0.21
C ILE A 116 -40.71 5.66 0.49
N GLU A 117 -39.51 6.04 0.99
CA GLU A 117 -39.28 7.31 1.66
C GLU A 117 -38.13 8.08 1.00
N LYS A 118 -38.48 8.96 0.04
CA LYS A 118 -37.52 9.65 -0.82
C LYS A 118 -36.62 10.67 -0.07
N GLU A 119 -37.10 11.21 1.04
CA GLU A 119 -36.44 12.30 1.76
C GLU A 119 -35.61 11.83 2.97
N ASN A 120 -35.36 10.53 3.09
CA ASN A 120 -34.59 9.99 4.20
C ASN A 120 -33.09 10.25 4.04
N VAL A 121 -32.62 11.28 4.71
CA VAL A 121 -31.22 11.75 4.69
C VAL A 121 -30.25 10.67 5.16
N GLN A 122 -30.65 9.79 6.10
CA GLN A 122 -29.76 8.75 6.61
C GLN A 122 -29.51 7.67 5.56
N ILE A 123 -30.56 7.17 4.91
CA ILE A 123 -30.46 6.16 3.86
C ILE A 123 -29.67 6.70 2.67
N LEU A 124 -29.88 7.96 2.29
CA LEU A 124 -29.12 8.62 1.23
C LEU A 124 -27.62 8.71 1.56
N ARG A 125 -27.28 9.00 2.82
CA ARG A 125 -25.89 8.99 3.25
C ARG A 125 -25.25 7.62 3.12
N ASP A 126 -25.92 6.58 3.68
CA ASP A 126 -25.41 5.23 3.65
C ASP A 126 -25.28 4.72 2.21
N LEU A 127 -26.25 5.03 1.34
CA LEU A 127 -26.19 4.73 -0.09
C LEU A 127 -25.00 5.44 -0.76
N SER A 128 -24.83 6.74 -0.53
CA SER A 128 -23.74 7.51 -1.15
C SER A 128 -22.35 7.01 -0.73
N LEU A 129 -22.17 6.52 0.51
CA LEU A 129 -20.91 5.97 0.98
C LEU A 129 -20.61 4.62 0.31
N LEU A 130 -21.62 3.76 0.11
CA LEU A 130 -21.44 2.52 -0.64
C LEU A 130 -21.15 2.76 -2.12
N GLN A 131 -21.80 3.75 -2.73
CA GLN A 131 -21.58 4.08 -4.13
C GLN A 131 -20.15 4.55 -4.39
N ILE A 132 -19.59 5.41 -3.53
CA ILE A 132 -18.18 5.80 -3.67
C ILE A 132 -17.22 4.65 -3.39
N GLN A 133 -17.55 3.78 -2.42
CA GLN A 133 -16.76 2.58 -2.14
C GLN A 133 -16.66 1.66 -3.36
N LEU A 134 -17.78 1.43 -4.07
CA LEU A 134 -17.82 0.60 -5.26
C LEU A 134 -17.51 1.34 -6.56
N ARG A 135 -17.18 2.65 -6.49
CA ARG A 135 -16.93 3.49 -7.68
C ARG A 135 -18.13 3.64 -8.63
N ASP A 136 -19.37 3.48 -8.13
CA ASP A 136 -20.61 3.92 -8.81
C ASP A 136 -20.68 5.46 -8.75
N LEU A 137 -19.88 6.14 -9.59
CA LEU A 137 -19.70 7.58 -9.53
C LEU A 137 -20.96 8.34 -9.98
N GLU A 138 -21.72 7.81 -10.92
CA GLU A 138 -22.98 8.41 -11.37
C GLU A 138 -24.03 8.33 -10.25
N GLY A 139 -24.22 7.15 -9.68
CA GLY A 139 -25.11 6.99 -8.54
C GLY A 139 -24.69 7.87 -7.34
N TYR A 140 -23.37 7.96 -7.08
CA TYR A 140 -22.82 8.82 -6.05
C TYR A 140 -23.18 10.29 -6.27
N ARG A 141 -23.02 10.81 -7.51
CA ARG A 141 -23.43 12.16 -7.92
C ARG A 141 -24.90 12.42 -7.59
N ASP A 142 -25.77 11.51 -8.02
CA ASP A 142 -27.22 11.65 -7.85
C ASP A 142 -27.64 11.66 -6.37
N SER A 143 -27.06 10.76 -5.58
CA SER A 143 -27.30 10.69 -4.14
C SER A 143 -26.77 11.95 -3.42
N ARG A 144 -25.61 12.49 -3.83
CA ARG A 144 -25.06 13.74 -3.29
C ARG A 144 -25.88 14.96 -3.66
N TYR A 145 -26.45 15.00 -4.85
CA TYR A 145 -27.39 16.05 -5.25
C TYR A 145 -28.63 16.06 -4.34
N GLN A 146 -29.27 14.89 -4.15
CA GLN A 146 -30.42 14.79 -3.27
C GLN A 146 -30.09 15.19 -1.82
N LEU A 147 -28.94 14.79 -1.31
CA LEU A 147 -28.46 15.22 0.01
C LEU A 147 -28.24 16.72 0.11
N LEU A 148 -27.78 17.37 -0.96
CA LEU A 148 -27.60 18.81 -1.01
C LEU A 148 -28.95 19.55 -0.97
N VAL A 149 -29.93 19.06 -1.74
CA VAL A 149 -31.28 19.65 -1.78
C VAL A 149 -31.99 19.52 -0.42
N LEU A 150 -31.94 18.33 0.19
CA LEU A 150 -32.64 18.05 1.45
C LEU A 150 -31.96 18.68 2.67
N LYS A 151 -30.65 18.71 2.69
CA LYS A 151 -29.85 19.24 3.79
C LYS A 151 -28.63 20.02 3.29
N PRO A 152 -28.80 21.28 2.88
CA PRO A 152 -27.69 22.15 2.51
C PRO A 152 -26.72 22.27 3.69
N SER A 153 -25.48 21.79 3.48
CA SER A 153 -24.40 21.90 4.44
C SER A 153 -23.07 21.97 3.71
N LYS A 154 -22.03 22.49 4.35
CA LYS A 154 -20.66 22.50 3.80
C LYS A 154 -20.27 21.13 3.23
N MET A 155 -20.49 20.07 4.00
CA MET A 155 -20.19 18.69 3.56
C MET A 155 -21.03 18.24 2.36
N SER A 156 -22.29 18.68 2.23
CA SER A 156 -23.15 18.33 1.10
C SER A 156 -22.68 19.00 -0.19
N TRP A 157 -22.34 20.29 -0.13
CA TRP A 157 -21.78 21.05 -1.26
C TRP A 157 -20.48 20.45 -1.76
N ILE A 158 -19.53 20.21 -0.85
CA ILE A 158 -18.22 19.66 -1.19
C ILE A 158 -18.33 18.22 -1.69
N GLY A 159 -19.18 17.41 -1.07
CA GLY A 159 -19.44 16.04 -1.54
C GLY A 159 -20.03 15.99 -2.95
N TYR A 160 -20.88 16.96 -3.30
CA TYR A 160 -21.43 17.06 -4.65
C TYR A 160 -20.39 17.56 -5.66
N ALA A 161 -19.56 18.55 -5.31
CA ALA A 161 -18.43 18.98 -6.14
C ALA A 161 -17.42 17.86 -6.36
N SER A 162 -17.13 17.05 -5.32
CA SER A 162 -16.20 15.91 -5.44
C SER A 162 -16.73 14.81 -6.37
N ALA A 163 -18.04 14.60 -6.45
CA ALA A 163 -18.63 13.66 -7.38
C ALA A 163 -18.37 14.05 -8.84
N TYR A 164 -18.59 15.32 -9.18
CA TYR A 164 -18.28 15.83 -10.53
C TYR A 164 -16.78 15.85 -10.84
N HIS A 165 -15.95 16.15 -9.85
CA HIS A 165 -14.49 16.08 -10.02
C HIS A 165 -14.04 14.65 -10.37
N LEU A 166 -14.57 13.64 -9.68
CA LEU A 166 -14.26 12.23 -9.96
C LEU A 166 -14.77 11.77 -11.33
N LEU A 167 -15.90 12.32 -11.79
CA LEU A 167 -16.43 12.11 -13.15
C LEU A 167 -15.66 12.89 -14.23
N LYS A 168 -14.64 13.68 -13.84
CA LYS A 168 -13.86 14.57 -14.71
C LYS A 168 -14.68 15.71 -15.35
N GLU A 169 -15.84 16.01 -14.82
CA GLU A 169 -16.68 17.16 -15.20
C GLU A 169 -16.24 18.41 -14.42
N TYR A 170 -15.06 18.92 -14.75
CA TYR A 170 -14.37 19.95 -13.98
C TYR A 170 -15.13 21.29 -13.92
N ASP A 171 -15.74 21.70 -15.03
CA ASP A 171 -16.48 22.99 -15.09
C ASP A 171 -17.67 23.00 -14.14
N VAL A 172 -18.40 21.89 -14.07
CA VAL A 172 -19.54 21.74 -13.15
C VAL A 172 -19.05 21.72 -11.69
N ALA A 173 -17.96 21.01 -11.41
CA ALA A 173 -17.37 20.98 -10.07
C ALA A 173 -16.95 22.39 -9.60
N LEU A 174 -16.31 23.17 -10.48
CA LEU A 174 -15.92 24.56 -10.21
C LEU A 174 -17.13 25.47 -10.01
N TYR A 175 -18.18 25.30 -10.81
CA TYR A 175 -19.43 26.04 -10.66
C TYR A 175 -20.04 25.78 -9.26
N ILE A 176 -20.15 24.53 -8.84
CA ILE A 176 -20.67 24.14 -7.53
C ILE A 176 -19.86 24.77 -6.39
N LEU A 177 -18.51 24.77 -6.49
CA LEU A 177 -17.65 25.42 -5.52
C LEU A 177 -17.84 26.95 -5.51
N GLY A 178 -18.08 27.54 -6.66
CA GLY A 178 -18.43 28.98 -6.79
C GLY A 178 -19.73 29.33 -6.08
N GLU A 179 -20.79 28.56 -6.31
CA GLU A 179 -22.07 28.70 -5.62
C GLU A 179 -21.96 28.48 -4.10
N PHE A 180 -21.17 27.47 -3.70
CA PHE A 180 -20.84 27.25 -2.28
C PHE A 180 -20.24 28.51 -1.64
N LYS A 181 -19.26 29.16 -2.28
CA LYS A 181 -18.61 30.38 -1.78
C LYS A 181 -19.58 31.57 -1.68
N LYS A 182 -20.48 31.73 -2.66
CA LYS A 182 -21.51 32.78 -2.63
C LYS A 182 -22.49 32.61 -1.47
N ASN A 183 -22.88 31.37 -1.20
CA ASN A 183 -23.89 31.06 -0.17
C ASN A 183 -23.32 30.96 1.26
N ASN A 184 -22.00 30.86 1.40
CA ASN A 184 -21.34 30.73 2.70
C ASN A 184 -20.40 31.92 2.91
N ARG A 185 -20.65 32.69 3.98
CA ARG A 185 -19.75 33.79 4.36
C ARG A 185 -18.35 33.27 4.67
N ALA A 186 -17.34 33.97 4.18
CA ALA A 186 -15.95 33.66 4.53
C ALA A 186 -15.79 33.70 6.06
N PRO A 187 -15.06 32.73 6.65
CA PRO A 187 -14.82 32.76 8.09
C PRO A 187 -14.01 33.98 8.49
N ALA A 188 -14.33 34.54 9.66
CA ALA A 188 -13.67 35.73 10.19
C ALA A 188 -12.17 35.55 10.44
N LYS A 189 -11.72 34.32 10.58
CA LYS A 189 -10.30 33.92 10.68
C LYS A 189 -10.02 32.83 9.64
N ILE A 190 -8.82 32.90 9.04
CA ILE A 190 -8.32 31.88 8.13
C ILE A 190 -8.18 30.58 8.93
N ASP A 191 -8.86 29.53 8.48
CA ASP A 191 -8.79 28.19 9.03
C ASP A 191 -8.23 27.20 8.01
N ILE A 192 -7.82 26.03 8.50
CA ILE A 192 -7.27 24.96 7.68
C ILE A 192 -8.29 24.52 6.62
N GLU A 193 -9.57 24.43 6.97
CA GLU A 193 -10.62 23.97 6.07
C GLU A 193 -10.81 24.92 4.87
N SER A 194 -10.78 26.22 5.10
CA SER A 194 -10.87 27.22 4.04
C SER A 194 -9.65 27.19 3.12
N SER A 195 -8.46 27.03 3.68
CA SER A 195 -7.21 26.84 2.93
C SER A 195 -7.28 25.60 2.05
N GLU A 196 -7.75 24.48 2.56
CA GLU A 196 -7.90 23.22 1.83
C GLU A 196 -8.92 23.32 0.67
N ILE A 197 -10.03 24.04 0.85
CA ILE A 197 -11.01 24.25 -0.22
C ILE A 197 -10.39 25.07 -1.36
N ILE A 198 -9.57 26.09 -1.04
CA ILE A 198 -8.85 26.87 -2.06
C ILE A 198 -7.87 25.99 -2.83
N LEU A 199 -7.06 25.20 -2.14
CA LEU A 199 -6.11 24.27 -2.76
C LEU A 199 -6.83 23.21 -3.61
N TYR A 200 -7.99 22.76 -3.17
CA TYR A 200 -8.81 21.82 -3.92
C TYR A 200 -9.38 22.43 -5.22
N GLU A 201 -9.86 23.67 -5.19
CA GLU A 201 -10.30 24.41 -6.39
C GLU A 201 -9.13 24.55 -7.38
N ILE A 202 -7.95 24.90 -6.91
CA ILE A 202 -6.73 25.02 -7.73
C ILE A 202 -6.34 23.65 -8.33
N MET A 203 -6.50 22.56 -7.59
CA MET A 203 -6.29 21.20 -8.09
C MET A 203 -7.23 20.89 -9.26
N ILE A 204 -8.53 21.20 -9.14
CA ILE A 204 -9.52 20.99 -10.21
C ILE A 204 -9.16 21.82 -11.45
N LEU A 205 -8.83 23.12 -11.28
CA LEU A 205 -8.39 23.99 -12.37
C LEU A 205 -7.14 23.45 -13.07
N THR A 206 -6.19 22.93 -12.31
CA THR A 206 -4.94 22.34 -12.84
C THR A 206 -5.24 21.08 -13.66
N GLU A 207 -6.10 20.22 -13.18
CA GLU A 207 -6.51 19.00 -13.89
C GLU A 207 -7.37 19.28 -15.12
N ALA A 208 -8.14 20.38 -15.11
CA ALA A 208 -8.87 20.87 -16.26
C ALA A 208 -7.97 21.54 -17.33
N GLY A 209 -6.65 21.67 -17.09
CA GLY A 209 -5.71 22.34 -17.98
C GLY A 209 -5.81 23.87 -17.98
N ARG A 210 -6.60 24.48 -17.06
CA ARG A 210 -6.82 25.92 -16.95
C ARG A 210 -5.73 26.58 -16.09
N PHE A 211 -4.46 26.40 -16.46
CA PHE A 211 -3.30 26.78 -15.66
C PHE A 211 -3.23 28.28 -15.35
N GLY A 212 -3.64 29.15 -16.30
CA GLY A 212 -3.66 30.61 -16.08
C GLY A 212 -4.63 31.03 -14.96
N GLU A 213 -5.81 30.48 -14.95
CA GLU A 213 -6.82 30.74 -13.91
C GLU A 213 -6.40 30.12 -12.58
N ALA A 214 -5.80 28.91 -12.61
CA ALA A 214 -5.27 28.27 -11.41
C ALA A 214 -4.20 29.15 -10.74
N LEU A 215 -3.30 29.73 -11.53
CA LEU A 215 -2.24 30.62 -11.04
C LEU A 215 -2.84 31.92 -10.47
N ALA A 216 -3.77 32.57 -11.19
CA ALA A 216 -4.43 33.78 -10.72
C ALA A 216 -5.14 33.54 -9.38
N ARG A 217 -5.87 32.42 -9.28
CA ARG A 217 -6.58 32.02 -8.06
C ARG A 217 -5.64 31.73 -6.89
N LEU A 218 -4.49 31.10 -7.18
CA LEU A 218 -3.44 30.83 -6.18
C LEU A 218 -2.84 32.13 -5.64
N GLU A 219 -2.56 33.10 -6.51
CA GLU A 219 -1.95 34.38 -6.14
C GLU A 219 -2.92 35.31 -5.40
N GLU A 220 -4.18 35.41 -5.84
CA GLU A 220 -5.25 36.13 -5.15
C GLU A 220 -5.44 35.65 -3.69
N ASN A 221 -5.33 34.35 -3.47
CA ASN A 221 -5.54 33.75 -2.16
C ASN A 221 -4.23 33.44 -1.41
N SER A 222 -3.11 34.03 -1.82
CA SER A 222 -1.79 33.72 -1.27
C SER A 222 -1.71 33.84 0.26
N THR A 223 -2.40 34.81 0.86
CA THR A 223 -2.44 35.01 2.32
C THR A 223 -3.36 34.05 3.04
N SER A 224 -4.34 33.49 2.34
CA SER A 224 -5.36 32.57 2.90
C SER A 224 -4.90 31.10 2.89
N ILE A 225 -3.83 30.78 2.18
CA ILE A 225 -3.27 29.43 2.12
C ILE A 225 -2.25 29.23 3.23
N LEU A 226 -2.56 28.34 4.18
CA LEU A 226 -1.73 28.07 5.34
C LEU A 226 -0.52 27.18 5.00
N ASP A 227 -0.68 26.22 4.10
CA ASP A 227 0.43 25.38 3.62
C ASP A 227 1.31 26.15 2.63
N ARG A 228 2.33 26.79 3.19
CA ARG A 228 3.28 27.58 2.39
C ARG A 228 4.15 26.74 1.46
N LEU A 229 4.42 25.50 1.81
CA LEU A 229 5.20 24.60 0.95
C LEU A 229 4.38 24.23 -0.28
N ALA A 230 3.15 23.76 -0.08
CA ALA A 230 2.23 23.44 -1.17
C ALA A 230 1.98 24.65 -2.07
N TYR A 231 1.83 25.86 -1.49
CA TYR A 231 1.69 27.10 -2.25
C TYR A 231 2.85 27.31 -3.25
N PHE A 232 4.11 27.20 -2.79
CA PHE A 232 5.28 27.39 -3.66
C PHE A 232 5.43 26.27 -4.69
N GLU A 233 5.22 25.03 -4.30
CA GLU A 233 5.32 23.88 -5.22
C GLU A 233 4.26 23.93 -6.33
N ILE A 234 3.01 24.23 -5.99
CA ILE A 234 1.92 24.39 -6.95
C ILE A 234 2.20 25.58 -7.88
N ARG A 235 2.63 26.74 -7.31
CA ARG A 235 2.98 27.92 -8.09
C ARG A 235 4.05 27.63 -9.11
N ALA A 236 5.13 26.98 -8.69
CA ALA A 236 6.22 26.62 -9.57
C ALA A 236 5.79 25.67 -10.70
N SER A 237 4.96 24.67 -10.36
CA SER A 237 4.41 23.72 -11.34
C SER A 237 3.50 24.42 -12.36
N LEU A 238 2.62 25.31 -11.93
CA LEU A 238 1.74 26.06 -12.80
C LEU A 238 2.52 27.00 -13.75
N LEU A 239 3.57 27.65 -13.23
CA LEU A 239 4.44 28.51 -14.06
C LEU A 239 5.16 27.70 -15.14
N ILE A 240 5.62 26.48 -14.85
CA ILE A 240 6.20 25.59 -15.87
C ILE A 240 5.17 25.21 -16.94
N ASN A 241 3.94 24.85 -16.52
CA ASN A 241 2.88 24.48 -17.46
C ASN A 241 2.43 25.67 -18.35
N LEU A 242 2.63 26.90 -17.89
CA LEU A 242 2.43 28.13 -18.64
C LEU A 242 3.66 28.59 -19.44
N GLU A 243 4.73 27.78 -19.44
CA GLU A 243 6.02 28.10 -20.07
C GLU A 243 6.70 29.39 -19.56
N ARG A 244 6.30 29.87 -18.37
CA ARG A 244 6.91 31.02 -17.69
C ARG A 244 8.15 30.56 -16.89
N PHE A 245 9.16 30.11 -17.61
CA PHE A 245 10.33 29.42 -17.03
C PHE A 245 11.16 30.28 -16.08
N GLU A 246 11.33 31.58 -16.40
CA GLU A 246 12.11 32.49 -15.53
C GLU A 246 11.44 32.69 -14.15
N ASP A 247 10.12 32.86 -14.14
CA ASP A 247 9.37 33.01 -12.90
C ASP A 247 9.35 31.69 -12.11
N ALA A 248 9.21 30.55 -12.79
CA ALA A 248 9.28 29.23 -12.17
C ALA A 248 10.64 28.99 -11.52
N GLU A 249 11.73 29.34 -12.20
CA GLU A 249 13.08 29.20 -11.68
C GLU A 249 13.27 30.00 -10.39
N ARG A 250 12.80 31.25 -10.32
CA ARG A 250 12.84 32.06 -9.08
C ARG A 250 12.15 31.38 -7.90
N VAL A 251 10.99 30.75 -8.17
CA VAL A 251 10.26 30.01 -7.11
C VAL A 251 11.03 28.76 -6.69
N TYR A 252 11.63 28.01 -7.64
CA TYR A 252 12.44 26.83 -7.30
C TYR A 252 13.70 27.20 -6.50
N TRP A 253 14.31 28.35 -6.76
CA TRP A 253 15.40 28.84 -5.91
C TRP A 253 14.97 29.08 -4.47
N THR A 254 13.76 29.62 -4.27
CA THR A 254 13.17 29.78 -2.92
C THR A 254 12.92 28.43 -2.25
N LEU A 255 12.49 27.42 -3.00
CA LEU A 255 12.28 26.06 -2.51
C LEU A 255 13.62 25.36 -2.15
N ILE A 256 14.66 25.55 -2.96
CA ILE A 256 16.02 25.04 -2.69
C ILE A 256 16.62 25.69 -1.44
N ASP A 257 16.41 26.99 -1.22
CA ASP A 257 16.88 27.65 0.01
C ASP A 257 16.20 27.07 1.25
N ARG A 258 14.99 26.57 1.12
CA ARG A 258 14.27 25.88 2.19
C ARG A 258 14.71 24.43 2.37
N ASN A 259 14.92 23.70 1.27
CA ASN A 259 15.38 22.30 1.26
C ASN A 259 16.40 22.06 0.13
N PRO A 260 17.72 22.21 0.40
CA PRO A 260 18.76 22.05 -0.61
C PRO A 260 19.04 20.60 -1.02
N ASP A 261 18.44 19.61 -0.32
CA ASP A 261 18.67 18.19 -0.60
C ASP A 261 17.54 17.53 -1.39
N ASN A 262 16.60 18.32 -1.96
CA ASN A 262 15.55 17.81 -2.83
C ASN A 262 15.98 17.84 -4.31
N ILE A 263 16.33 16.68 -4.86
CA ILE A 263 16.77 16.52 -6.26
C ILE A 263 15.74 17.00 -7.28
N PHE A 264 14.42 16.87 -6.96
CA PHE A 264 13.35 17.29 -7.85
C PHE A 264 13.44 18.78 -8.22
N TYR A 265 13.77 19.64 -7.25
CA TYR A 265 13.85 21.08 -7.50
C TYR A 265 14.97 21.44 -8.47
N TYR A 266 16.13 20.78 -8.36
CA TYR A 266 17.24 20.98 -9.31
C TYR A 266 16.88 20.52 -10.72
N LYS A 267 16.22 19.38 -10.85
CA LYS A 267 15.73 18.88 -12.14
C LYS A 267 14.69 19.81 -12.78
N GLN A 268 13.86 20.46 -11.97
CA GLN A 268 12.94 21.46 -12.50
C GLN A 268 13.67 22.75 -12.95
N ILE A 269 14.75 23.16 -12.30
CA ILE A 269 15.60 24.26 -12.78
C ILE A 269 16.26 23.91 -14.13
N GLU A 270 16.80 22.69 -14.26
CA GLU A 270 17.32 22.20 -15.54
C GLU A 270 16.26 22.31 -16.65
N LYS A 271 15.03 21.87 -16.35
CA LYS A 271 13.89 21.97 -17.27
C LYS A 271 13.53 23.43 -17.61
N CYS A 272 13.50 24.32 -16.61
CA CYS A 272 13.25 25.76 -16.84
C CYS A 272 14.28 26.39 -17.78
N ARG A 273 15.52 25.96 -17.70
CA ARG A 273 16.61 26.41 -18.59
C ARG A 273 16.70 25.65 -19.90
N LYS A 274 15.79 24.69 -20.14
CA LYS A 274 15.77 23.79 -21.32
C LYS A 274 17.09 23.03 -21.51
N LEU A 275 17.73 22.63 -20.39
CA LEU A 275 18.97 21.88 -20.37
C LEU A 275 18.66 20.39 -20.34
N ASP A 276 18.41 19.82 -21.50
CA ASP A 276 18.24 18.36 -21.62
C ASP A 276 19.61 17.67 -21.55
N ASN A 277 19.63 16.40 -21.15
CA ASN A 277 20.84 15.58 -21.01
C ASN A 277 21.47 15.22 -22.39
N THR A 278 21.48 16.15 -23.33
CA THR A 278 22.11 16.01 -24.63
C THR A 278 23.55 16.46 -24.56
N GLN A 279 24.45 15.86 -25.36
CA GLN A 279 25.86 16.21 -25.36
C GLN A 279 26.13 17.71 -25.60
N GLN A 280 25.22 18.39 -26.34
CA GLN A 280 25.32 19.82 -26.61
C GLN A 280 25.12 20.70 -25.39
N ASN A 281 24.27 20.31 -24.45
CA ASN A 281 23.89 21.08 -23.26
C ASN A 281 24.74 20.73 -22.02
N ASN A 282 25.68 19.78 -22.14
CA ASN A 282 26.42 19.29 -20.98
C ASN A 282 27.30 20.38 -20.37
N GLN A 283 27.90 21.28 -21.20
CA GLN A 283 28.73 22.40 -20.71
C GLN A 283 27.91 23.43 -19.92
N ASP A 284 26.69 23.70 -20.35
CA ASP A 284 25.79 24.64 -19.66
C ASP A 284 25.34 24.07 -18.30
N LEU A 285 25.10 22.76 -18.24
CA LEU A 285 24.79 22.06 -16.97
C LEU A 285 25.98 22.12 -16.01
N ILE A 286 27.19 21.90 -16.50
CA ILE A 286 28.42 22.01 -15.71
C ILE A 286 28.53 23.42 -15.13
N THR A 287 28.38 24.45 -15.96
CA THR A 287 28.46 25.86 -15.56
C THR A 287 27.38 26.23 -14.54
N LEU A 288 26.18 25.72 -14.73
CA LEU A 288 25.07 25.89 -13.77
C LEU A 288 25.44 25.35 -12.40
N TYR A 289 25.87 24.06 -12.33
CA TYR A 289 26.20 23.45 -11.05
C TYR A 289 27.46 23.99 -10.40
N ASP A 290 28.47 24.43 -11.15
CA ASP A 290 29.61 25.16 -10.61
C ASP A 290 29.15 26.44 -9.89
N THR A 291 28.26 27.21 -10.52
CA THR A 291 27.67 28.41 -9.92
C THR A 291 26.88 28.09 -8.64
N ILE A 292 26.08 27.02 -8.65
CA ILE A 292 25.31 26.58 -7.48
C ILE A 292 26.24 26.17 -6.33
N ILE A 293 27.30 25.42 -6.64
CA ILE A 293 28.26 24.95 -5.63
C ILE A 293 28.99 26.12 -5.00
N LEU A 294 29.36 27.15 -5.79
CA LEU A 294 29.98 28.36 -5.28
C LEU A 294 29.04 29.16 -4.36
N GLN A 295 27.79 29.31 -4.75
CA GLN A 295 26.79 30.03 -3.95
C GLN A 295 26.35 29.25 -2.67
N ARG A 296 26.33 27.92 -2.74
CA ARG A 296 25.88 27.04 -1.65
C ARG A 296 26.90 25.94 -1.31
N PRO A 297 28.09 26.31 -0.79
CA PRO A 297 29.21 25.36 -0.59
C PRO A 297 28.87 24.24 0.44
N LYS A 298 27.90 24.46 1.32
CA LYS A 298 27.44 23.46 2.32
C LYS A 298 26.48 22.41 1.76
N ALA A 299 25.80 22.69 0.64
CA ALA A 299 24.89 21.76 0.02
C ALA A 299 25.66 20.57 -0.58
N SER A 300 25.22 19.34 -0.24
CA SER A 300 25.88 18.11 -0.71
C SER A 300 25.35 17.65 -2.06
N LEU A 301 24.05 17.82 -2.29
CA LEU A 301 23.37 17.32 -3.49
C LEU A 301 23.84 17.96 -4.80
N PRO A 302 24.08 19.29 -4.92
CA PRO A 302 24.61 19.87 -6.15
C PRO A 302 25.97 19.27 -6.55
N LYS A 303 26.83 18.98 -5.57
CA LYS A 303 28.14 18.34 -5.82
C LYS A 303 27.99 16.94 -6.39
N LEU A 304 26.98 16.19 -5.90
CA LEU A 304 26.65 14.86 -6.40
C LEU A 304 26.10 14.91 -7.83
N ILE A 305 25.17 15.83 -8.10
CA ILE A 305 24.57 15.99 -9.42
C ILE A 305 25.64 16.45 -10.44
N TYR A 306 26.53 17.34 -10.04
CA TYR A 306 27.67 17.78 -10.86
C TYR A 306 28.50 16.60 -11.38
N LEU A 307 28.78 15.60 -10.53
CA LEU A 307 29.50 14.38 -10.89
C LEU A 307 28.79 13.53 -11.96
N LEU A 308 27.49 13.69 -12.16
CA LEU A 308 26.77 13.01 -13.23
C LEU A 308 27.13 13.57 -14.61
N TYR A 309 27.44 14.88 -14.69
CA TYR A 309 27.62 15.60 -15.96
C TYR A 309 29.08 15.75 -16.39
N VAL A 310 30.02 15.72 -15.44
CA VAL A 310 31.45 15.82 -15.76
C VAL A 310 32.08 14.48 -16.10
N ASP A 311 33.05 14.49 -17.01
CA ASP A 311 33.81 13.31 -17.44
C ASP A 311 35.32 13.62 -17.46
N GLY A 312 36.14 12.59 -17.69
CA GLY A 312 37.58 12.68 -17.86
C GLY A 312 38.35 13.24 -16.65
N PRO A 313 39.35 14.07 -16.84
CA PRO A 313 40.21 14.60 -15.76
C PRO A 313 39.44 15.45 -14.74
N ILE A 314 38.44 16.21 -15.21
CA ILE A 314 37.59 17.03 -14.32
C ILE A 314 36.79 16.14 -13.37
N PHE A 315 36.20 15.05 -13.89
CA PHE A 315 35.50 14.08 -13.06
C PHE A 315 36.45 13.50 -12.00
N GLU A 316 37.64 13.10 -12.40
CA GLU A 316 38.62 12.51 -11.48
C GLU A 316 39.00 13.45 -10.34
N GLU A 317 39.30 14.72 -10.63
CA GLU A 317 39.61 15.75 -9.62
C GLU A 317 38.42 15.96 -8.66
N LYS A 318 37.24 16.18 -9.20
CA LYS A 318 36.04 16.49 -8.40
C LYS A 318 35.55 15.30 -7.57
N VAL A 319 35.55 14.08 -8.15
CA VAL A 319 35.14 12.87 -7.37
C VAL A 319 36.19 12.55 -6.31
N ARG A 320 37.48 12.73 -6.56
CA ARG A 320 38.55 12.58 -5.56
C ARG A 320 38.31 13.50 -4.36
N THR A 321 38.11 14.80 -4.61
CA THR A 321 37.82 15.79 -3.56
C THR A 321 36.55 15.47 -2.79
N TYR A 322 35.49 15.01 -3.49
CA TYR A 322 34.23 14.61 -2.90
C TYR A 322 34.41 13.39 -1.99
N LEU A 323 35.10 12.35 -2.46
CA LEU A 323 35.37 11.13 -1.69
C LEU A 323 36.19 11.42 -0.42
N ILE A 324 37.28 12.20 -0.53
CA ILE A 324 38.09 12.59 0.64
C ILE A 324 37.23 13.30 1.69
N THR A 325 36.44 14.27 1.25
CA THR A 325 35.54 15.01 2.15
C THR A 325 34.54 14.10 2.86
N CYS A 326 33.95 13.13 2.14
CA CYS A 326 32.96 12.20 2.68
C CYS A 326 33.60 11.15 3.60
N PHE A 327 34.80 10.66 3.27
CA PHE A 327 35.48 9.68 4.13
C PHE A 327 35.98 10.34 5.45
N ARG A 328 36.48 11.57 5.40
CA ARG A 328 36.81 12.34 6.61
C ARG A 328 35.60 12.58 7.52
N LYS A 329 34.39 12.74 6.92
CA LYS A 329 33.12 12.86 7.65
C LYS A 329 32.57 11.54 8.13
N GLY A 330 33.04 10.43 7.62
CA GLY A 330 32.54 9.10 7.96
C GLY A 330 31.08 8.88 7.57
N ILE A 331 30.74 8.99 6.27
CA ILE A 331 29.37 8.86 5.77
C ILE A 331 29.08 7.41 5.33
N PRO A 332 28.29 6.59 6.07
CA PRO A 332 28.05 5.20 5.71
C PRO A 332 27.23 5.03 4.43
N SER A 333 26.38 6.00 4.07
CA SER A 333 25.52 5.98 2.88
C SER A 333 26.23 6.41 1.60
N LEU A 334 27.52 6.74 1.64
CA LEU A 334 28.26 7.31 0.50
C LEU A 334 28.17 6.43 -0.75
N PHE A 335 28.34 5.13 -0.63
CA PHE A 335 28.26 4.21 -1.75
C PHE A 335 26.86 4.26 -2.41
N LYS A 336 25.79 4.28 -1.60
CA LYS A 336 24.43 4.37 -2.10
C LYS A 336 24.16 5.71 -2.80
N ASN A 337 24.71 6.80 -2.30
CA ASN A 337 24.59 8.13 -2.92
C ASN A 337 25.24 8.19 -4.30
N LEU A 338 26.38 7.51 -4.48
CA LEU A 338 27.14 7.48 -5.74
C LEU A 338 26.68 6.35 -6.70
N LEU A 339 25.65 5.59 -6.35
CA LEU A 339 25.24 4.41 -7.12
C LEU A 339 24.83 4.74 -8.57
N THR A 340 24.27 5.92 -8.82
CA THR A 340 23.92 6.41 -10.16
C THR A 340 25.12 6.57 -11.10
N LEU A 341 26.33 6.78 -10.55
CA LEU A 341 27.56 6.85 -11.35
C LEU A 341 28.00 5.47 -11.90
N TYR A 342 27.47 4.38 -11.31
CA TYR A 342 27.83 3.01 -11.68
C TYR A 342 27.20 2.54 -13.00
N ASP A 343 26.32 3.32 -13.59
CA ASP A 343 25.81 3.07 -14.94
C ASP A 343 26.86 3.38 -16.03
N ASN A 344 27.88 4.20 -15.70
CA ASN A 344 28.99 4.52 -16.59
C ASN A 344 30.28 3.75 -16.18
N GLN A 345 30.69 2.79 -16.98
CA GLN A 345 31.86 1.95 -16.69
C GLN A 345 33.18 2.70 -16.59
N GLN A 346 33.34 3.82 -17.33
CA GLN A 346 34.56 4.66 -17.25
C GLN A 346 34.66 5.35 -15.90
N LYS A 347 33.53 5.91 -15.42
CA LYS A 347 33.45 6.52 -14.07
C LYS A 347 33.73 5.48 -12.97
N VAL A 348 33.20 4.27 -13.10
CA VAL A 348 33.46 3.17 -12.17
C VAL A 348 34.94 2.83 -12.09
N LYS A 349 35.63 2.68 -13.24
CA LYS A 349 37.08 2.40 -13.28
C LYS A 349 37.91 3.55 -12.67
N THR A 350 37.52 4.80 -12.89
CA THR A 350 38.18 5.95 -12.30
C THR A 350 38.02 5.97 -10.79
N ILE A 351 36.81 5.70 -10.27
CA ILE A 351 36.55 5.59 -8.83
C ILE A 351 37.42 4.44 -8.23
N GLU A 352 37.44 3.27 -8.87
CA GLU A 352 38.24 2.13 -8.40
C GLU A 352 39.73 2.51 -8.31
N ARG A 353 40.27 3.15 -9.35
CA ARG A 353 41.66 3.57 -9.39
C ARG A 353 41.98 4.56 -8.26
N ILE A 354 41.14 5.57 -8.03
CA ILE A 354 41.31 6.53 -6.95
C ILE A 354 41.32 5.85 -5.58
N LEU A 355 40.38 4.92 -5.35
CA LEU A 355 40.27 4.23 -4.07
C LEU A 355 41.46 3.30 -3.82
N LEU A 356 41.95 2.62 -4.84
CA LEU A 356 43.16 1.78 -4.73
C LEU A 356 44.43 2.64 -4.51
N ASP A 357 44.52 3.82 -5.13
CA ASP A 357 45.57 4.80 -4.83
C ASP A 357 45.54 5.27 -3.36
N PHE A 358 44.33 5.47 -2.80
CA PHE A 358 44.19 5.79 -1.37
C PHE A 358 44.71 4.68 -0.49
N VAL A 359 44.32 3.43 -0.77
CA VAL A 359 44.74 2.25 0.01
C VAL A 359 46.28 2.11 -0.06
N TYR A 360 46.83 2.20 -1.27
CA TYR A 360 48.30 2.13 -1.48
C TYR A 360 49.05 3.17 -0.65
N LYS A 361 48.58 4.41 -0.67
CA LYS A 361 49.19 5.50 0.14
C LYS A 361 49.07 5.26 1.64
N PHE A 362 48.00 4.66 2.11
CA PHE A 362 47.85 4.30 3.51
C PHE A 362 48.78 3.16 3.93
N GLU A 363 49.01 2.18 3.05
CA GLU A 363 49.91 1.05 3.30
C GLU A 363 51.38 1.49 3.31
N GLU A 364 51.80 2.40 2.40
CA GLU A 364 53.17 2.90 2.33
C GLU A 364 53.54 3.87 3.46
N ASN A 365 52.64 4.82 3.76
CA ASN A 365 53.03 5.96 4.60
C ASN A 365 52.50 5.87 6.06
N GLY A 366 51.60 4.95 6.30
CA GLY A 366 50.85 4.90 7.58
C GLY A 366 49.91 6.11 7.77
N TYR A 367 49.03 6.04 8.74
CA TYR A 367 47.89 6.97 8.92
C TYR A 367 48.27 8.38 9.32
N ASN A 368 49.42 8.57 9.95
CA ASN A 368 49.78 9.82 10.66
C ASN A 368 50.80 10.68 9.92
N ARG A 369 51.19 10.34 8.70
CA ARG A 369 52.32 10.95 8.02
C ARG A 369 52.02 11.68 6.72
N PHE A 370 50.82 11.55 6.20
CA PHE A 370 50.50 12.20 4.91
C PHE A 370 49.03 12.63 4.84
N SER A 371 48.69 13.40 3.84
CA SER A 371 47.33 13.84 3.52
C SER A 371 46.93 13.40 2.11
N LEU A 372 45.70 12.96 1.92
CA LEU A 372 45.15 12.54 0.63
C LEU A 372 44.98 13.74 -0.35
N ASP A 373 44.83 14.94 0.16
CA ASP A 373 44.64 16.17 -0.61
C ASP A 373 45.90 17.03 -0.76
N GLY A 374 47.06 16.54 -0.29
CA GLY A 374 48.33 17.27 -0.30
C GLY A 374 48.43 18.37 0.75
N SER A 375 47.48 18.46 1.67
CA SER A 375 47.61 19.35 2.84
C SER A 375 48.64 18.79 3.83
N ASN A 376 49.19 19.65 4.69
CA ASN A 376 50.15 19.21 5.72
C ASN A 376 49.48 18.60 6.96
N LEU A 377 48.17 18.35 6.89
CA LEU A 377 47.42 17.75 8.00
C LEU A 377 47.37 16.22 7.85
N PRO A 378 47.72 15.45 8.90
CA PRO A 378 47.64 13.98 8.84
C PRO A 378 46.21 13.51 8.70
N GLU A 379 46.01 12.41 7.97
CA GLU A 379 44.70 11.81 7.81
C GLU A 379 44.19 11.13 9.13
N CYS A 380 42.90 11.23 9.34
CA CYS A 380 42.27 10.52 10.43
C CYS A 380 42.26 9.00 10.17
N PRO A 381 42.58 8.13 11.13
CA PRO A 381 42.54 6.69 10.95
C PRO A 381 41.18 6.19 10.46
N THR A 382 40.09 6.86 10.81
CA THR A 382 38.72 6.51 10.32
C THR A 382 38.57 6.70 8.82
N THR A 383 39.38 7.52 8.16
CA THR A 383 39.37 7.73 6.69
C THR A 383 39.69 6.42 5.95
N VAL A 384 40.66 5.65 6.44
CA VAL A 384 41.01 4.33 5.91
C VAL A 384 39.85 3.32 6.09
N LEU A 385 39.25 3.31 7.28
CA LEU A 385 38.11 2.46 7.58
C LEU A 385 36.99 2.64 6.55
N TRP A 386 36.60 3.89 6.30
CA TRP A 386 35.54 4.22 5.34
C TRP A 386 35.95 3.96 3.88
N THR A 387 37.23 4.04 3.57
CA THR A 387 37.76 3.68 2.25
C THR A 387 37.60 2.16 2.04
N TYR A 388 38.01 1.32 3.00
CA TYR A 388 37.83 -0.13 2.93
C TYR A 388 36.35 -0.52 2.87
N TYR A 389 35.50 0.14 3.66
CA TYR A 389 34.06 -0.09 3.65
C TYR A 389 33.42 0.25 2.28
N TYR A 390 33.85 1.33 1.65
CA TYR A 390 33.39 1.68 0.31
C TYR A 390 33.88 0.69 -0.74
N LEU A 391 35.17 0.30 -0.71
CA LEU A 391 35.75 -0.70 -1.61
C LEU A 391 35.06 -2.04 -1.50
N ALA A 392 34.71 -2.47 -0.31
CA ALA A 392 33.95 -3.71 -0.11
C ALA A 392 32.60 -3.65 -0.84
N GLN A 393 31.85 -2.56 -0.71
CA GLN A 393 30.57 -2.38 -1.41
C GLN A 393 30.76 -2.22 -2.92
N HIS A 394 31.85 -1.57 -3.37
CA HIS A 394 32.21 -1.42 -4.77
C HIS A 394 32.44 -2.76 -5.43
N PHE A 395 33.28 -3.64 -4.84
CA PHE A 395 33.55 -4.96 -5.38
C PHE A 395 32.34 -5.90 -5.25
N ASP A 396 31.50 -5.76 -4.21
CA ASP A 396 30.23 -6.47 -4.12
C ASP A 396 29.30 -6.14 -5.31
N ARG A 397 29.22 -4.83 -5.67
CA ARG A 397 28.44 -4.40 -6.84
C ARG A 397 28.97 -4.95 -8.16
N LEU A 398 30.31 -5.05 -8.29
CA LEU A 398 30.97 -5.65 -9.43
C LEU A 398 30.95 -7.20 -9.40
N LYS A 399 30.32 -7.83 -8.41
CA LYS A 399 30.25 -9.28 -8.20
C LYS A 399 31.62 -9.95 -7.98
N ASN A 400 32.63 -9.18 -7.56
CA ASN A 400 33.93 -9.71 -7.15
C ASN A 400 33.95 -9.91 -5.64
N TYR A 401 33.31 -10.97 -5.19
CA TYR A 401 33.09 -11.24 -3.77
C TYR A 401 34.38 -11.48 -2.99
N GLN A 402 35.39 -12.07 -3.63
CA GLN A 402 36.69 -12.31 -2.97
C GLN A 402 37.38 -11.01 -2.56
N ARG A 403 37.45 -10.03 -3.48
CA ARG A 403 38.00 -8.71 -3.16
C ARG A 403 37.13 -7.96 -2.17
N ALA A 404 35.81 -8.07 -2.30
CA ALA A 404 34.86 -7.45 -1.37
C ALA A 404 35.07 -7.96 0.06
N LEU A 405 35.23 -9.29 0.24
CA LEU A 405 35.52 -9.89 1.54
C LEU A 405 36.89 -9.49 2.08
N LYS A 406 37.93 -9.42 1.25
CA LYS A 406 39.23 -8.94 1.68
C LYS A 406 39.15 -7.55 2.33
N TYR A 407 38.53 -6.58 1.64
CA TYR A 407 38.47 -5.20 2.16
C TYR A 407 37.55 -5.06 3.37
N ILE A 408 36.45 -5.79 3.44
CA ILE A 408 35.59 -5.73 4.62
C ILE A 408 36.26 -6.39 5.85
N ASP A 409 37.10 -7.43 5.64
CA ASP A 409 37.87 -8.04 6.70
C ASP A 409 38.98 -7.13 7.24
N GLU A 410 39.65 -6.37 6.36
CA GLU A 410 40.60 -5.33 6.79
C GLU A 410 39.89 -4.21 7.58
N ALA A 411 38.68 -3.81 7.16
CA ALA A 411 37.87 -2.85 7.92
C ALA A 411 37.46 -3.40 9.30
N LEU A 412 37.09 -4.67 9.41
CA LEU A 412 36.76 -5.31 10.68
C LEU A 412 37.95 -5.48 11.61
N LYS A 413 39.16 -5.73 11.08
CA LYS A 413 40.41 -5.73 11.87
C LYS A 413 40.69 -4.35 12.47
N HIS A 414 40.40 -3.30 11.69
CA HIS A 414 40.56 -1.92 12.16
C HIS A 414 39.57 -1.55 13.25
N THR A 415 38.28 -1.86 13.05
CA THR A 415 37.20 -1.50 13.98
C THR A 415 36.20 -2.65 14.15
N PRO A 416 36.44 -3.62 15.04
CA PRO A 416 35.62 -4.82 15.19
C PRO A 416 34.25 -4.59 15.82
N THR A 417 33.97 -3.39 16.33
CA THR A 417 32.70 -3.05 16.98
C THR A 417 31.74 -2.25 16.10
N LEU A 418 32.11 -1.97 14.83
CA LEU A 418 31.28 -1.20 13.93
C LEU A 418 30.25 -2.09 13.22
N ILE A 419 28.99 -1.91 13.56
CA ILE A 419 27.87 -2.75 13.11
C ILE A 419 27.70 -2.74 11.60
N GLU A 420 27.90 -1.58 10.95
CA GLU A 420 27.77 -1.40 9.50
C GLU A 420 28.70 -2.36 8.73
N LEU A 421 29.85 -2.72 9.29
CA LEU A 421 30.78 -3.68 8.66
C LEU A 421 30.20 -5.09 8.64
N TYR A 422 29.62 -5.54 9.73
CA TYR A 422 28.93 -6.84 9.80
C TYR A 422 27.77 -6.91 8.84
N MET A 423 26.95 -5.85 8.79
CA MET A 423 25.84 -5.75 7.84
C MET A 423 26.30 -5.80 6.38
N ALA A 424 27.39 -5.09 6.06
CA ALA A 424 27.99 -5.11 4.73
C ALA A 424 28.55 -6.48 4.37
N LYS A 425 29.28 -7.12 5.29
CA LYS A 425 29.80 -8.47 5.11
C LYS A 425 28.69 -9.50 4.93
N ALA A 426 27.64 -9.44 5.75
CA ALA A 426 26.44 -10.27 5.60
C ALA A 426 25.75 -10.06 4.23
N LYS A 427 25.72 -8.81 3.74
CA LYS A 427 25.19 -8.49 2.41
C LYS A 427 26.03 -9.12 1.28
N ILE A 428 27.36 -9.13 1.39
CA ILE A 428 28.27 -9.75 0.42
C ILE A 428 28.02 -11.28 0.39
N PHE A 429 27.96 -11.94 1.55
CA PHE A 429 27.62 -13.37 1.61
C PHE A 429 26.25 -13.68 1.03
N LYS A 430 25.24 -12.85 1.32
CA LYS A 430 23.91 -13.00 0.71
C LYS A 430 23.98 -12.90 -0.83
N HIS A 431 24.79 -12.01 -1.39
CA HIS A 431 24.94 -11.85 -2.84
C HIS A 431 25.75 -13.00 -3.47
N SER A 432 26.69 -13.58 -2.74
CA SER A 432 27.42 -14.78 -3.17
C SER A 432 26.57 -16.06 -3.07
N GLY A 433 25.41 -16.02 -2.39
CA GLY A 433 24.50 -17.16 -2.23
C GLY A 433 24.65 -17.94 -0.91
N ASP A 434 25.57 -17.55 -0.05
CA ASP A 434 25.76 -18.15 1.28
C ASP A 434 24.84 -17.43 2.30
N TYR A 435 23.61 -17.95 2.42
CA TYR A 435 22.62 -17.38 3.33
C TYR A 435 22.91 -17.70 4.79
N THR A 436 23.57 -18.84 5.08
CA THR A 436 23.91 -19.28 6.44
C THR A 436 24.96 -18.34 7.05
N ALA A 437 26.09 -18.14 6.38
CA ALA A 437 27.11 -17.20 6.83
C ALA A 437 26.56 -15.77 6.94
N ALA A 438 25.66 -15.37 6.01
CA ALA A 438 25.00 -14.06 6.07
C ALA A 438 24.10 -13.92 7.31
N ALA A 439 23.35 -14.95 7.70
CA ALA A 439 22.49 -14.95 8.87
C ALA A 439 23.30 -14.91 10.18
N ASP A 440 24.39 -15.70 10.27
CA ASP A 440 25.25 -15.74 11.45
C ASP A 440 25.95 -14.39 11.69
N LEU A 441 26.40 -13.71 10.62
CA LEU A 441 26.96 -12.36 10.72
C LEU A 441 25.93 -11.34 11.17
N MET A 442 24.67 -11.48 10.75
CA MET A 442 23.60 -10.60 11.20
C MET A 442 23.24 -10.85 12.68
N LEU A 443 23.33 -12.08 13.17
CA LEU A 443 23.23 -12.40 14.60
C LEU A 443 24.33 -11.71 15.38
N SER A 444 25.60 -11.85 14.94
CA SER A 444 26.73 -11.19 15.57
C SER A 444 26.58 -9.65 15.59
N ALA A 445 26.05 -9.07 14.51
CA ALA A 445 25.74 -7.64 14.45
C ALA A 445 24.66 -7.24 15.50
N GLN A 446 23.61 -8.04 15.64
CA GLN A 446 22.52 -7.78 16.59
C GLN A 446 22.97 -7.95 18.05
N GLU A 447 23.93 -8.82 18.32
CA GLU A 447 24.55 -8.97 19.65
C GLU A 447 25.32 -7.72 20.08
N LEU A 448 25.88 -6.95 19.14
CA LEU A 448 26.57 -5.69 19.41
C LEU A 448 25.58 -4.57 19.82
N ASP A 449 24.38 -4.55 19.26
CA ASP A 449 23.31 -3.62 19.64
C ASP A 449 21.95 -4.32 19.62
N THR A 450 21.54 -4.81 20.78
CA THR A 450 20.27 -5.51 20.97
C THR A 450 19.06 -4.57 21.00
N ALA A 451 19.25 -3.27 21.13
CA ALA A 451 18.18 -2.27 21.25
C ALA A 451 17.77 -1.68 19.89
N ASP A 452 18.57 -1.86 18.84
CA ASP A 452 18.24 -1.34 17.50
C ASP A 452 17.17 -2.19 16.80
N ARG A 453 15.98 -1.61 16.63
CA ARG A 453 14.85 -2.26 15.91
C ARG A 453 15.14 -2.52 14.43
N TYR A 454 15.90 -1.63 13.77
CA TYR A 454 16.26 -1.82 12.37
C TYR A 454 17.15 -3.06 12.21
N LEU A 455 18.17 -3.16 13.04
CA LEU A 455 19.10 -4.29 13.06
C LEU A 455 18.38 -5.60 13.37
N ASN A 456 17.50 -5.60 14.37
CA ASN A 456 16.65 -6.73 14.71
C ASN A 456 15.78 -7.19 13.53
N SER A 457 15.10 -6.26 12.86
CA SER A 457 14.29 -6.58 11.68
C SER A 457 15.13 -7.13 10.52
N LYS A 458 16.35 -6.60 10.31
CA LYS A 458 17.28 -7.11 9.30
C LYS A 458 17.76 -8.52 9.65
N CYS A 459 18.12 -8.76 10.90
CA CYS A 459 18.52 -10.07 11.38
C CYS A 459 17.41 -11.11 11.16
N ALA A 460 16.18 -10.82 11.59
CA ALA A 460 15.02 -11.68 11.35
C ALA A 460 14.83 -11.99 9.85
N LYS A 461 15.01 -10.99 8.97
CA LYS A 461 14.91 -11.17 7.53
C LYS A 461 15.99 -12.11 6.95
N TYR A 462 17.22 -12.04 7.45
CA TYR A 462 18.30 -12.94 7.01
C TYR A 462 18.09 -14.35 7.52
N LEU A 463 17.62 -14.52 8.76
CA LEU A 463 17.26 -15.81 9.32
C LEU A 463 16.13 -16.49 8.51
N LEU A 464 15.10 -15.74 8.11
CA LEU A 464 14.04 -16.27 7.23
C LEU A 464 14.58 -16.70 5.86
N ARG A 465 15.58 -16.00 5.31
CA ARG A 465 16.23 -16.39 4.04
C ARG A 465 17.04 -17.64 4.16
N ASP A 466 17.61 -17.90 5.33
CA ASP A 466 18.30 -19.14 5.67
C ASP A 466 17.33 -20.25 6.17
N CYS A 467 16.02 -20.00 6.10
CA CYS A 467 14.97 -20.92 6.55
C CYS A 467 14.99 -21.23 8.08
N ARG A 468 15.66 -20.44 8.90
CA ARG A 468 15.71 -20.53 10.37
C ARG A 468 14.52 -19.79 10.99
N ILE A 469 13.30 -20.31 10.74
CA ILE A 469 12.04 -19.61 11.05
C ILE A 469 11.87 -19.37 12.56
N LYS A 470 12.16 -20.38 13.40
CA LYS A 470 12.01 -20.25 14.85
C LYS A 470 12.91 -19.15 15.44
N GLU A 471 14.16 -19.09 15.01
CA GLU A 471 15.09 -18.06 15.45
C GLU A 471 14.67 -16.66 14.97
N ALA A 472 14.09 -16.58 13.75
CA ALA A 472 13.51 -15.32 13.26
C ALA A 472 12.31 -14.86 14.10
N GLU A 473 11.45 -15.79 14.55
CA GLU A 473 10.34 -15.51 15.46
C GLU A 473 10.84 -15.05 16.83
N GLU A 474 11.85 -15.73 17.40
CA GLU A 474 12.52 -15.34 18.63
C GLU A 474 13.14 -13.95 18.52
N MET A 475 13.77 -13.64 17.37
CA MET A 475 14.33 -12.32 17.11
C MET A 475 13.23 -11.24 17.08
N CYS A 476 12.11 -11.50 16.42
CA CYS A 476 10.98 -10.59 16.40
C CYS A 476 10.31 -10.44 17.77
N SER A 477 10.29 -11.49 18.61
CA SER A 477 9.67 -11.47 19.93
C SER A 477 10.29 -10.45 20.88
N LYS A 478 11.58 -10.09 20.67
CA LYS A 478 12.26 -9.07 21.48
C LYS A 478 11.58 -7.70 21.47
N PHE A 479 10.77 -7.39 20.45
CA PHE A 479 10.10 -6.10 20.26
C PHE A 479 8.58 -6.23 20.16
N THR A 480 8.00 -7.40 20.45
CA THR A 480 6.56 -7.63 20.43
C THR A 480 5.96 -7.35 21.82
N ARG A 481 4.63 -7.22 21.87
CA ARG A 481 3.90 -7.04 23.14
C ARG A 481 3.98 -8.30 23.99
N GLU A 482 4.10 -8.14 25.30
CA GLU A 482 4.05 -9.25 26.24
C GLU A 482 2.71 -10.00 26.14
N GLY A 483 2.76 -11.33 26.17
CA GLY A 483 1.57 -12.19 26.13
C GLY A 483 1.01 -12.50 24.74
N MET A 484 1.62 -11.96 23.68
CA MET A 484 1.25 -12.24 22.28
C MET A 484 2.39 -12.97 21.58
N SER A 485 2.07 -13.89 20.65
CA SER A 485 3.10 -14.51 19.82
C SER A 485 3.72 -13.48 18.87
N ALA A 486 5.01 -13.62 18.56
CA ALA A 486 5.67 -12.73 17.60
C ALA A 486 4.99 -12.74 16.24
N ASN A 487 4.56 -13.92 15.79
CA ASN A 487 3.86 -14.08 14.52
C ASN A 487 2.51 -13.34 14.50
N ASP A 488 1.68 -13.49 15.54
CA ASP A 488 0.38 -12.83 15.61
C ASP A 488 0.54 -11.31 15.68
N ASN A 489 1.54 -10.83 16.41
CA ASN A 489 1.85 -9.40 16.48
C ASN A 489 2.30 -8.83 15.11
N MET A 490 3.11 -9.58 14.36
CA MET A 490 3.53 -9.17 13.00
C MET A 490 2.36 -9.12 12.02
N ILE A 491 1.39 -10.05 12.15
CA ILE A 491 0.16 -10.07 11.36
C ILE A 491 -0.73 -8.88 11.76
N GLU A 492 -0.94 -8.64 13.06
CA GLU A 492 -1.73 -7.49 13.55
C GLU A 492 -1.15 -6.15 13.05
N MET A 493 0.18 -6.02 13.00
CA MET A 493 0.87 -4.86 12.45
C MET A 493 0.92 -4.82 10.93
N GLN A 494 0.33 -5.78 10.23
CA GLN A 494 0.35 -5.89 8.76
C GLN A 494 1.79 -5.82 8.19
N CYS A 495 2.70 -6.59 8.77
CA CYS A 495 4.12 -6.56 8.43
C CYS A 495 4.41 -7.38 7.17
N LEU A 496 4.03 -6.87 5.99
CA LEU A 496 4.07 -7.56 4.70
C LEU A 496 5.43 -8.14 4.33
N TRP A 497 6.54 -7.45 4.69
CA TRP A 497 7.88 -7.96 4.38
C TRP A 497 8.20 -9.24 5.16
N TYR A 498 7.75 -9.32 6.44
CA TYR A 498 7.94 -10.49 7.29
C TYR A 498 7.10 -11.67 6.79
N GLU A 499 5.82 -11.43 6.54
CA GLU A 499 4.90 -12.45 6.05
C GLU A 499 5.36 -13.04 4.71
N TYR A 500 5.83 -12.19 3.77
CA TYR A 500 6.33 -12.65 2.48
C TYR A 500 7.65 -13.44 2.59
N GLU A 501 8.64 -12.97 3.37
CA GLU A 501 9.90 -13.70 3.57
C GLU A 501 9.65 -15.02 4.32
N ALA A 502 8.68 -15.06 5.26
CA ALA A 502 8.25 -16.30 5.92
C ALA A 502 7.56 -17.25 4.94
N ALA A 503 6.67 -16.74 4.06
CA ALA A 503 6.06 -17.55 3.00
C ALA A 503 7.11 -18.21 2.10
N LEU A 504 8.16 -17.46 1.71
CA LEU A 504 9.28 -17.98 0.91
C LEU A 504 10.11 -19.02 1.69
N ALA A 505 10.33 -18.80 2.99
CA ALA A 505 11.04 -19.76 3.83
C ALA A 505 10.27 -21.09 3.93
N TYR A 506 8.97 -21.03 4.18
CA TYR A 506 8.10 -22.20 4.18
C TYR A 506 8.07 -22.90 2.81
N PHE A 507 8.02 -22.14 1.73
CA PHE A 507 8.06 -22.69 0.37
C PHE A 507 9.37 -23.46 0.11
N ARG A 508 10.54 -22.91 0.48
CA ARG A 508 11.85 -23.58 0.34
C ARG A 508 11.95 -24.87 1.17
N LEU A 509 11.33 -24.85 2.35
CA LEU A 509 11.21 -26.04 3.21
C LEU A 509 10.13 -27.02 2.71
N ALA A 510 9.48 -26.68 1.60
CA ALA A 510 8.36 -27.40 1.01
C ALA A 510 7.17 -27.61 1.99
N LYS A 511 6.97 -26.69 2.92
CA LYS A 511 5.79 -26.58 3.77
C LYS A 511 4.77 -25.67 3.08
N TYR A 512 4.11 -26.24 2.09
CA TYR A 512 3.26 -25.48 1.17
C TYR A 512 2.00 -24.94 1.83
N GLY A 513 1.42 -25.63 2.83
CA GLY A 513 0.27 -25.18 3.57
C GLY A 513 0.53 -23.89 4.35
N GLU A 514 1.65 -23.85 5.07
CA GLU A 514 2.08 -22.68 5.82
C GLU A 514 2.48 -21.52 4.88
N SER A 515 3.08 -21.85 3.73
CA SER A 515 3.41 -20.85 2.71
C SER A 515 2.14 -20.18 2.15
N LEU A 516 1.11 -20.98 1.79
CA LEU A 516 -0.19 -20.48 1.35
C LEU A 516 -0.90 -19.68 2.44
N GLN A 517 -0.86 -20.15 3.69
CA GLN A 517 -1.43 -19.42 4.82
C GLN A 517 -0.88 -17.99 4.89
N LYS A 518 0.43 -17.81 4.74
CA LYS A 518 1.06 -16.48 4.72
C LYS A 518 0.62 -15.65 3.50
N CYS A 519 0.48 -16.26 2.32
CA CYS A 519 -0.01 -15.57 1.15
C CYS A 519 -1.46 -15.08 1.32
N HIS A 520 -2.34 -15.90 1.90
CA HIS A 520 -3.72 -15.52 2.22
C HIS A 520 -3.79 -14.46 3.31
N GLN A 521 -2.88 -14.47 4.30
CA GLN A 521 -2.79 -13.40 5.29
C GLN A 521 -2.46 -12.06 4.63
N ILE A 522 -1.51 -12.05 3.69
CA ILE A 522 -1.19 -10.85 2.91
C ILE A 522 -2.41 -10.37 2.11
N GLU A 523 -3.09 -11.29 1.39
CA GLU A 523 -4.32 -10.95 0.66
C GLU A 523 -5.36 -10.32 1.58
N GLN A 524 -5.59 -10.93 2.75
CA GLN A 524 -6.57 -10.45 3.73
C GLN A 524 -6.28 -9.03 4.22
N HIS A 525 -5.00 -8.63 4.34
CA HIS A 525 -4.65 -7.25 4.69
C HIS A 525 -5.14 -6.25 3.65
N PHE A 526 -5.03 -6.58 2.36
CA PHE A 526 -5.53 -5.71 1.29
C PHE A 526 -7.06 -5.66 1.25
N VAL A 527 -7.72 -6.79 1.52
CA VAL A 527 -9.17 -6.83 1.67
C VAL A 527 -9.63 -5.98 2.85
N ASN A 528 -8.99 -6.14 4.02
CA ASN A 528 -9.31 -5.35 5.21
C ASN A 528 -9.09 -3.85 4.96
N PHE A 529 -7.99 -3.48 4.32
CA PHE A 529 -7.72 -2.09 3.96
C PHE A 529 -8.84 -1.50 3.09
N TYR A 530 -9.30 -2.23 2.08
CA TYR A 530 -10.41 -1.81 1.24
C TYR A 530 -11.72 -1.68 2.02
N GLU A 531 -11.99 -2.58 2.96
CA GLU A 531 -13.22 -2.56 3.77
C GLU A 531 -13.25 -1.43 4.80
N ASP A 532 -12.11 -1.14 5.42
CA ASP A 532 -11.99 -0.07 6.44
C ASP A 532 -12.20 1.34 5.86
N GLN A 533 -12.15 1.51 4.54
CA GLN A 533 -12.33 2.79 3.88
C GLN A 533 -13.74 3.36 4.01
N TYR A 534 -14.74 2.54 4.23
CA TYR A 534 -16.14 2.98 4.24
C TYR A 534 -16.40 4.17 5.18
N ASP A 535 -15.90 4.09 6.41
CA ASP A 535 -16.05 5.18 7.38
C ASP A 535 -15.14 6.37 7.05
N PHE A 536 -14.01 6.11 6.38
CA PHE A 536 -13.06 7.13 5.97
C PHE A 536 -13.61 8.11 4.93
N HIS A 537 -14.48 7.67 4.02
CA HIS A 537 -15.14 8.56 3.05
C HIS A 537 -15.93 9.68 3.74
N GLY A 538 -16.69 9.34 4.78
CA GLY A 538 -17.43 10.33 5.58
C GLY A 538 -16.51 11.25 6.40
N TYR A 539 -15.42 10.72 6.92
CA TYR A 539 -14.43 11.46 7.71
C TYR A 539 -13.73 12.52 6.87
N CYS A 540 -13.23 12.20 5.69
CA CYS A 540 -12.50 13.12 4.82
C CYS A 540 -13.34 14.30 4.37
N LEU A 541 -14.61 14.08 4.01
CA LEU A 541 -15.54 15.13 3.66
C LEU A 541 -15.89 16.05 4.84
N ARG A 542 -15.98 15.48 6.05
CA ARG A 542 -16.23 16.24 7.27
C ARG A 542 -15.03 17.10 7.68
N LYS A 543 -13.83 16.58 7.51
CA LYS A 543 -12.57 17.27 7.87
C LYS A 543 -11.98 18.12 6.75
N MET A 544 -12.61 18.12 5.59
CA MET A 544 -12.19 18.90 4.40
C MET A 544 -10.77 18.60 3.90
N THR A 545 -10.28 17.38 4.08
CA THR A 545 -8.98 16.94 3.55
C THR A 545 -9.10 16.52 2.07
N LEU A 546 -9.57 17.43 1.21
CA LEU A 546 -10.13 17.12 -0.10
C LEU A 546 -9.09 16.68 -1.13
N SER A 547 -8.00 17.42 -1.25
CA SER A 547 -6.93 17.09 -2.21
C SER A 547 -6.31 15.74 -1.88
N THR A 548 -6.05 15.48 -0.61
CA THR A 548 -5.53 14.20 -0.13
C THR A 548 -6.54 13.08 -0.34
N TYR A 549 -7.83 13.34 -0.08
CA TYR A 549 -8.90 12.34 -0.27
C TYR A 549 -9.01 11.88 -1.72
N ILE A 550 -9.01 12.79 -2.70
CA ILE A 550 -9.04 12.42 -4.12
C ILE A 550 -7.80 11.62 -4.53
N LYS A 551 -6.61 12.05 -4.10
CA LYS A 551 -5.35 11.30 -4.33
C LYS A 551 -5.41 9.93 -3.72
N PHE A 552 -5.98 9.81 -2.52
CA PHE A 552 -6.14 8.53 -1.82
C PHE A 552 -7.10 7.60 -2.55
N LEU A 553 -8.27 8.08 -3.02
CA LEU A 553 -9.20 7.29 -3.82
C LEU A 553 -8.52 6.71 -5.08
N ARG A 554 -7.72 7.53 -5.78
CA ARG A 554 -6.95 7.08 -6.95
C ARG A 554 -5.86 6.07 -6.60
N PHE A 555 -5.21 6.26 -5.44
CA PHE A 555 -4.24 5.28 -4.92
C PHE A 555 -4.91 3.93 -4.60
N GLU A 556 -6.11 3.97 -4.02
CA GLU A 556 -6.90 2.76 -3.73
C GLU A 556 -7.26 1.97 -4.99
N ASP A 557 -7.56 2.66 -6.09
CA ASP A 557 -7.87 2.03 -7.36
C ASP A 557 -6.70 1.20 -7.92
N VAL A 558 -5.46 1.49 -7.48
CA VAL A 558 -4.22 0.78 -7.86
C VAL A 558 -3.56 0.03 -6.70
N LEU A 559 -4.24 -0.11 -5.57
CA LEU A 559 -3.67 -0.67 -4.33
C LEU A 559 -3.07 -2.06 -4.51
N ASN A 560 -3.75 -2.94 -5.26
CA ASN A 560 -3.30 -4.31 -5.50
C ASN A 560 -2.07 -4.41 -6.44
N SER A 561 -1.58 -3.28 -6.99
CA SER A 561 -0.30 -3.22 -7.70
C SER A 561 0.91 -3.21 -6.75
N GLN A 562 0.67 -3.11 -5.47
CA GLN A 562 1.72 -3.07 -4.45
C GLN A 562 2.58 -4.34 -4.51
N GLN A 563 3.90 -4.15 -4.45
CA GLN A 563 4.89 -5.20 -4.71
C GLN A 563 4.73 -6.47 -3.87
N PHE A 564 4.29 -6.38 -2.60
CA PHE A 564 4.13 -7.55 -1.74
C PHE A 564 2.86 -8.33 -2.08
N TYR A 565 1.77 -7.65 -2.45
CA TYR A 565 0.58 -8.32 -2.97
C TYR A 565 0.91 -9.13 -4.22
N VAL A 566 1.56 -8.50 -5.19
CA VAL A 566 1.94 -9.16 -6.45
C VAL A 566 2.92 -10.32 -6.24
N LYS A 567 3.89 -10.16 -5.32
CA LYS A 567 4.82 -11.23 -4.97
C LYS A 567 4.13 -12.41 -4.28
N ALA A 568 3.20 -12.14 -3.36
CA ALA A 568 2.41 -13.16 -2.68
C ALA A 568 1.49 -13.88 -3.67
N THR A 569 0.80 -13.13 -4.54
CA THR A 569 -0.01 -13.70 -5.64
C THR A 569 0.81 -14.64 -6.52
N LYS A 570 2.01 -14.21 -6.95
CA LYS A 570 2.90 -15.05 -7.77
C LYS A 570 3.27 -16.35 -7.07
N LEU A 571 3.59 -16.29 -5.79
CA LEU A 571 3.95 -17.45 -4.99
C LEU A 571 2.76 -18.39 -4.80
N ALA A 572 1.60 -17.87 -4.39
CA ALA A 572 0.38 -18.66 -4.20
C ALA A 572 -0.05 -19.35 -5.50
N VAL A 573 -0.12 -18.61 -6.60
CA VAL A 573 -0.48 -19.15 -7.92
C VAL A 573 0.50 -20.22 -8.36
N SER A 574 1.81 -20.06 -8.13
CA SER A 574 2.80 -21.08 -8.46
C SER A 574 2.60 -22.37 -7.67
N ILE A 575 2.20 -22.27 -6.40
CA ILE A 575 1.91 -23.45 -5.57
C ILE A 575 0.63 -24.15 -6.05
N TYR A 576 -0.46 -23.40 -6.30
CA TYR A 576 -1.71 -23.98 -6.80
C TYR A 576 -1.56 -24.65 -8.17
N ILE A 577 -0.76 -24.06 -9.06
CA ILE A 577 -0.44 -24.70 -10.36
C ILE A 577 0.36 -25.99 -10.13
N ASP A 578 1.38 -25.98 -9.25
CA ASP A 578 2.18 -27.17 -8.94
C ASP A 578 1.31 -28.30 -8.30
N MET A 579 0.25 -27.93 -7.55
CA MET A 579 -0.72 -28.91 -7.02
C MET A 579 -1.50 -29.64 -8.13
N VAL A 580 -1.78 -28.98 -9.24
CA VAL A 580 -2.46 -29.60 -10.38
C VAL A 580 -1.50 -30.36 -11.26
N GLU A 581 -0.29 -29.79 -11.54
CA GLU A 581 0.72 -30.44 -12.37
C GLU A 581 1.34 -31.68 -11.70
N ASN A 582 1.56 -31.63 -10.37
CA ASN A 582 2.28 -32.64 -9.60
C ASN A 582 1.53 -33.05 -8.31
N PRO A 583 0.32 -33.62 -8.38
CA PRO A 583 -0.49 -33.93 -7.19
C PRO A 583 0.17 -34.91 -6.23
N GLN A 584 0.99 -35.83 -6.75
CA GLN A 584 1.68 -36.84 -5.95
C GLN A 584 2.68 -36.22 -4.95
N LYS A 585 3.34 -35.13 -5.31
CA LYS A 585 4.31 -34.43 -4.47
C LYS A 585 3.67 -33.89 -3.16
N PHE A 586 2.39 -33.55 -3.22
CA PHE A 586 1.65 -33.03 -2.08
C PHE A 586 1.06 -34.15 -1.21
N VAL A 587 0.76 -35.32 -1.80
CA VAL A 587 0.23 -36.50 -1.09
C VAL A 587 1.33 -37.24 -0.34
N GLU A 588 2.50 -37.49 -0.96
CA GLU A 588 3.63 -38.18 -0.34
C GLU A 588 4.17 -37.44 0.89
N LYS A 589 4.20 -36.10 0.83
CA LYS A 589 4.67 -35.28 1.94
C LYS A 589 3.70 -35.29 3.14
N GLN A 590 2.40 -35.34 2.89
CA GLN A 590 1.41 -35.51 3.96
C GLN A 590 1.58 -36.90 4.65
N MET A 591 2.00 -37.92 3.93
CA MET A 591 2.27 -39.21 4.51
C MET A 591 3.58 -39.22 5.32
N GLN A 592 4.62 -38.52 4.88
CA GLN A 592 5.89 -38.39 5.61
C GLN A 592 5.72 -37.56 6.91
N ASP A 593 5.02 -36.47 6.87
CA ASP A 593 4.71 -35.64 8.06
C ASP A 593 3.84 -36.40 9.09
N ASN A 594 2.93 -37.26 8.62
CA ASN A 594 2.12 -38.12 9.48
C ASN A 594 2.84 -39.40 9.95
N SER A 595 3.79 -39.91 9.18
CA SER A 595 4.54 -41.13 9.53
C SER A 595 5.71 -40.87 10.49
N ALA A 596 6.18 -39.63 10.58
CA ALA A 596 7.21 -39.22 11.55
C ALA A 596 6.68 -39.09 12.98
N LEU A 597 5.36 -39.16 13.17
CA LEU A 597 4.71 -39.06 14.48
C LEU A 597 4.10 -40.41 14.87
N THR A 598 4.49 -40.93 16.03
CA THR A 598 3.87 -42.14 16.57
C THR A 598 2.38 -41.90 16.85
N PRO A 599 1.52 -42.95 16.75
CA PRO A 599 0.07 -42.81 17.05
C PRO A 599 -0.24 -42.20 18.44
N ALA A 600 0.71 -42.36 19.38
CA ALA A 600 0.60 -41.76 20.72
C ALA A 600 0.89 -40.25 20.71
N GLU A 601 1.81 -39.79 19.88
CA GLU A 601 2.14 -38.38 19.70
C GLU A 601 1.05 -37.66 18.91
N LEU A 602 0.48 -38.28 17.89
CA LEU A 602 -0.71 -37.78 17.18
C LEU A 602 -1.92 -37.60 18.12
N ARG A 603 -2.14 -38.55 19.05
CA ARG A 603 -3.18 -38.42 20.07
C ARG A 603 -2.84 -37.33 21.11
N LYS A 604 -1.56 -37.16 21.47
CA LYS A 604 -1.10 -36.07 22.33
C LYS A 604 -1.24 -34.71 21.68
N LEU A 605 -0.88 -34.58 20.39
CA LEU A 605 -1.03 -33.35 19.61
C LEU A 605 -2.52 -32.96 19.44
N LYS A 606 -3.39 -33.92 19.08
CA LYS A 606 -4.86 -33.68 19.04
C LYS A 606 -5.42 -33.30 20.40
N ARG A 607 -4.96 -33.93 21.49
CA ARG A 607 -5.36 -33.53 22.86
C ARG A 607 -4.81 -32.15 23.24
N LYS A 608 -3.57 -31.81 22.84
CA LYS A 608 -2.96 -30.51 23.10
C LYS A 608 -3.64 -29.40 22.27
N ALA A 609 -3.98 -29.67 21.02
CA ALA A 609 -4.73 -28.76 20.16
C ALA A 609 -6.16 -28.51 20.69
N ASN A 610 -6.86 -29.60 21.10
CA ASN A 610 -8.19 -29.46 21.69
C ASN A 610 -8.17 -28.78 23.06
N LYS A 611 -7.08 -29.00 23.85
CA LYS A 611 -6.89 -28.30 25.13
C LYS A 611 -6.54 -26.83 24.93
N ALA A 612 -5.69 -26.51 23.97
CA ALA A 612 -5.38 -25.13 23.60
C ALA A 612 -6.59 -24.38 23.04
N LYS A 613 -7.44 -25.09 22.25
CA LYS A 613 -8.72 -24.53 21.77
C LYS A 613 -9.66 -24.27 22.94
N ALA A 614 -9.80 -25.23 23.85
CA ALA A 614 -10.62 -25.08 25.05
C ALA A 614 -10.08 -24.04 26.05
N GLU A 615 -8.76 -23.85 26.12
CA GLU A 615 -8.13 -22.79 26.93
C GLU A 615 -8.28 -21.42 26.27
N LYS A 616 -8.16 -21.32 24.92
CA LYS A 616 -8.50 -20.10 24.18
C LYS A 616 -9.97 -19.73 24.32
N ASP A 617 -10.88 -20.70 24.21
CA ASP A 617 -12.32 -20.48 24.43
C ASP A 617 -12.62 -20.06 25.87
N LYS A 618 -11.92 -20.61 26.87
CA LYS A 618 -12.00 -20.15 28.27
C LYS A 618 -11.40 -18.77 28.48
N GLN A 619 -10.25 -18.47 27.92
CA GLN A 619 -9.62 -17.15 28.01
C GLN A 619 -10.46 -16.08 27.34
N ASN A 620 -11.04 -16.38 26.18
CA ASN A 620 -12.00 -15.51 25.50
C ASN A 620 -13.27 -15.31 26.31
N ALA A 621 -13.78 -16.37 26.96
CA ALA A 621 -14.93 -16.28 27.85
C ALA A 621 -14.61 -15.53 29.15
N GLU A 622 -13.41 -15.68 29.73
CA GLU A 622 -12.95 -14.94 30.90
C GLU A 622 -12.60 -13.47 30.57
N GLN A 623 -12.06 -13.20 29.40
CA GLN A 623 -11.86 -11.83 28.92
C GLN A 623 -13.19 -11.13 28.64
N ALA A 624 -14.15 -11.83 28.04
CA ALA A 624 -15.52 -11.33 27.86
C ALA A 624 -16.21 -11.10 29.22
N ALA A 625 -15.96 -11.95 30.23
CA ALA A 625 -16.49 -11.78 31.58
C ALA A 625 -15.80 -10.65 32.36
N LYS A 626 -14.48 -10.44 32.17
CA LYS A 626 -13.73 -9.33 32.77
C LYS A 626 -14.04 -7.97 32.11
N GLN A 627 -14.35 -7.95 30.81
CA GLN A 627 -14.81 -6.75 30.11
C GLN A 627 -16.21 -6.30 30.55
N SER A 628 -17.03 -7.19 31.10
CA SER A 628 -18.36 -6.82 31.62
C SER A 628 -18.32 -6.11 33.00
N THR A 629 -17.20 -6.06 33.68
CA THR A 629 -17.04 -5.46 35.01
C THR A 629 -16.25 -4.16 35.06
N SER A 630 -15.57 -3.76 33.99
CA SER A 630 -14.90 -2.46 33.93
C SER A 630 -15.73 -1.46 33.12
N LYS A 631 -16.50 -0.66 33.84
CA LYS A 631 -17.15 0.55 33.31
C LYS A 631 -16.09 1.57 32.88
N GLN A 632 -16.36 2.22 31.76
CA GLN A 632 -15.65 3.33 31.13
C GLN A 632 -14.46 2.91 30.28
N ARG A 633 -14.73 2.63 29.00
CA ARG A 633 -13.80 2.87 27.90
C ARG A 633 -14.45 3.74 26.83
N MET A 634 -13.65 4.71 26.42
CA MET A 634 -13.97 5.73 25.43
C MET A 634 -14.26 5.11 24.05
N ASP A 635 -15.05 5.84 23.28
CA ASP A 635 -15.43 5.54 21.90
C ASP A 635 -14.25 5.10 21.02
N GLY A 636 -14.41 3.99 20.28
CA GLY A 636 -13.62 3.72 19.12
C GLY A 636 -12.91 2.36 18.99
N GLU A 637 -13.16 1.37 19.86
CA GLU A 637 -12.70 0.00 19.56
C GLU A 637 -13.71 -0.68 18.64
N PHE A 638 -13.37 -0.74 17.36
CA PHE A 638 -13.93 -1.70 16.43
C PHE A 638 -13.63 -3.10 16.97
N ASP A 639 -14.66 -3.95 17.10
CA ASP A 639 -14.45 -5.38 17.25
C ASP A 639 -13.68 -5.83 15.99
N VAL A 640 -12.38 -6.05 16.15
CA VAL A 640 -11.55 -6.69 15.14
C VAL A 640 -12.15 -8.07 14.93
N PHE A 641 -12.79 -8.27 13.79
CA PHE A 641 -13.18 -9.58 13.33
C PHE A 641 -11.90 -10.41 13.25
N ASP A 642 -11.74 -11.35 14.19
CA ASP A 642 -10.64 -12.31 14.18
C ASP A 642 -10.98 -13.30 13.04
N PRO A 643 -10.38 -13.18 11.84
CA PRO A 643 -10.64 -14.15 10.80
C PRO A 643 -10.17 -15.50 11.34
N GLU A 644 -10.98 -16.53 11.21
CA GLU A 644 -10.57 -17.91 11.54
C GLU A 644 -9.18 -18.13 10.92
N PRO A 645 -8.19 -18.55 11.71
CA PRO A 645 -6.84 -18.73 11.18
C PRO A 645 -6.92 -19.72 10.01
N PHE A 646 -6.45 -19.33 8.84
CA PHE A 646 -6.45 -20.18 7.65
C PHE A 646 -5.86 -21.55 7.99
N ASP A 647 -6.69 -22.60 7.88
CA ASP A 647 -6.28 -23.97 8.19
C ASP A 647 -5.35 -24.48 7.09
N THR A 648 -4.08 -24.68 7.43
CA THR A 648 -3.05 -25.14 6.48
C THR A 648 -3.40 -26.46 5.80
N GLN A 649 -4.12 -27.35 6.48
CA GLN A 649 -4.55 -28.65 5.89
C GLN A 649 -5.68 -28.47 4.88
N LYS A 650 -6.60 -27.52 5.12
CA LYS A 650 -7.66 -27.19 4.16
C LYS A 650 -7.09 -26.51 2.92
N LEU A 651 -6.11 -25.65 3.09
CA LEU A 651 -5.43 -24.98 1.96
C LEU A 651 -4.67 -25.95 1.05
N LEU A 652 -4.22 -27.08 1.57
CA LEU A 652 -3.58 -28.13 0.76
C LEU A 652 -4.58 -29.05 0.03
N LYS A 653 -5.87 -28.92 0.32
CA LYS A 653 -6.94 -29.73 -0.30
C LYS A 653 -8.09 -28.84 -0.76
N PRO A 654 -7.82 -27.84 -1.61
CA PRO A 654 -8.90 -27.03 -2.17
C PRO A 654 -9.78 -27.89 -3.09
N GLU A 655 -11.07 -27.60 -3.17
CA GLU A 655 -11.99 -28.25 -4.11
C GLU A 655 -11.53 -28.02 -5.56
N ASN A 656 -11.11 -26.80 -5.86
CA ASN A 656 -10.57 -26.44 -7.16
C ASN A 656 -9.33 -25.50 -6.99
N PRO A 657 -8.10 -26.01 -7.13
CA PRO A 657 -6.88 -25.20 -6.99
C PRO A 657 -6.81 -24.03 -7.98
N ILE A 658 -7.38 -24.21 -9.18
CA ILE A 658 -7.37 -23.18 -10.23
C ILE A 658 -8.26 -22.01 -9.86
N GLU A 659 -9.44 -22.25 -9.29
CA GLU A 659 -10.31 -21.17 -8.81
C GLU A 659 -9.65 -20.37 -7.69
N GLU A 660 -8.97 -21.03 -6.75
CA GLU A 660 -8.21 -20.34 -5.71
C GLU A 660 -7.08 -19.49 -6.30
N ALA A 661 -6.34 -20.00 -7.28
CA ALA A 661 -5.34 -19.21 -8.00
C ALA A 661 -5.97 -17.99 -8.71
N CYS A 662 -7.13 -18.15 -9.33
CA CYS A 662 -7.85 -17.06 -9.99
C CYS A 662 -8.34 -15.98 -9.02
N LYS A 663 -8.69 -16.31 -7.78
CA LYS A 663 -9.07 -15.32 -6.75
C LYS A 663 -7.95 -14.32 -6.48
N PHE A 664 -6.70 -14.78 -6.39
CA PHE A 664 -5.54 -13.89 -6.24
C PHE A 664 -5.27 -12.98 -7.44
N ILE A 665 -5.60 -13.44 -8.65
CA ILE A 665 -5.30 -12.72 -9.88
C ILE A 665 -6.38 -11.66 -10.19
N LYS A 666 -7.66 -11.96 -9.93
CA LYS A 666 -8.79 -11.07 -10.26
C LYS A 666 -8.61 -9.62 -9.81
N PRO A 667 -8.21 -9.31 -8.55
CA PRO A 667 -8.04 -7.92 -8.11
C PRO A 667 -7.00 -7.15 -8.92
N ILE A 668 -5.93 -7.82 -9.36
CA ILE A 668 -4.90 -7.18 -10.20
C ILE A 668 -5.45 -6.84 -11.59
N LEU A 669 -6.33 -7.70 -12.13
CA LEU A 669 -6.92 -7.52 -13.45
C LEU A 669 -7.93 -6.37 -13.53
N GLN A 670 -8.62 -6.13 -12.43
CA GLN A 670 -9.65 -5.09 -12.34
C GLN A 670 -9.09 -3.68 -12.22
N MET A 671 -7.79 -3.53 -11.95
CA MET A 671 -7.16 -2.22 -11.79
C MET A 671 -7.04 -1.45 -13.09
N PRO A 672 -7.38 -0.14 -13.10
CA PRO A 672 -7.09 0.77 -14.22
C PRO A 672 -5.60 1.18 -14.16
N CYS A 673 -4.67 0.32 -14.58
CA CYS A 673 -3.26 0.59 -14.35
C CYS A 673 -2.50 0.99 -15.62
N GLU A 674 -1.74 2.09 -15.55
CA GLU A 674 -0.83 2.54 -16.60
C GLU A 674 0.57 1.91 -16.52
N ASP A 675 1.00 1.42 -15.32
CA ASP A 675 2.36 0.89 -15.06
C ASP A 675 2.44 -0.65 -15.03
N VAL A 676 1.63 -1.35 -15.82
CA VAL A 676 1.40 -2.81 -15.70
C VAL A 676 2.44 -3.67 -16.45
N ASP A 677 3.35 -3.11 -17.22
CA ASP A 677 4.15 -3.85 -18.22
C ASP A 677 4.93 -5.05 -17.66
N PHE A 678 5.55 -4.92 -16.50
CA PHE A 678 6.34 -6.02 -15.91
C PHE A 678 5.45 -7.06 -15.21
N TRP A 679 4.42 -6.63 -14.50
CA TRP A 679 3.53 -7.50 -13.74
C TRP A 679 2.56 -8.26 -14.64
N LEU A 680 2.13 -7.63 -15.73
CA LEU A 680 1.27 -8.24 -16.73
C LEU A 680 1.95 -9.46 -17.38
N LEU A 681 3.25 -9.37 -17.67
CA LEU A 681 4.01 -10.47 -18.26
C LEU A 681 4.07 -11.70 -17.33
N ILE A 682 4.25 -11.47 -16.03
CA ILE A 682 4.26 -12.55 -15.02
C ILE A 682 2.88 -13.18 -14.91
N MET A 683 1.82 -12.36 -14.90
CA MET A 683 0.44 -12.83 -14.85
C MET A 683 0.02 -13.57 -16.12
N LEU A 684 0.43 -13.11 -17.30
CA LEU A 684 0.20 -13.81 -18.56
C LEU A 684 0.81 -15.21 -18.56
N LYS A 685 2.02 -15.38 -18.02
CA LYS A 685 2.64 -16.71 -17.87
C LYS A 685 1.82 -17.61 -16.95
N CYS A 686 1.36 -17.07 -15.81
CA CYS A 686 0.53 -17.83 -14.87
C CYS A 686 -0.82 -18.22 -15.51
N LEU A 687 -1.47 -17.30 -16.20
CA LEU A 687 -2.75 -17.57 -16.88
C LEU A 687 -2.61 -18.51 -18.08
N TYR A 688 -1.51 -18.41 -18.84
CA TYR A 688 -1.24 -19.36 -19.89
C TYR A 688 -1.11 -20.79 -19.35
N LYS A 689 -0.46 -20.97 -18.20
CA LYS A 689 -0.40 -22.26 -17.52
C LYS A 689 -1.80 -22.70 -17.02
N ILE A 690 -2.53 -21.81 -16.38
CA ILE A 690 -3.91 -22.07 -15.91
C ILE A 690 -4.82 -22.49 -17.08
N PHE A 691 -4.74 -21.79 -18.22
CA PHE A 691 -5.54 -22.12 -19.42
C PHE A 691 -5.18 -23.50 -19.99
N ASN A 692 -3.89 -23.88 -19.95
CA ASN A 692 -3.49 -25.21 -20.39
C ASN A 692 -4.04 -26.34 -19.51
N LEU A 693 -4.26 -26.04 -18.22
CA LEU A 693 -4.79 -27.00 -17.24
C LEU A 693 -6.32 -27.04 -17.23
N ASP A 694 -6.95 -25.90 -17.46
CA ASP A 694 -8.41 -25.77 -17.49
C ASP A 694 -8.88 -24.76 -18.56
N PRO A 695 -9.29 -25.25 -19.75
CA PRO A 695 -9.77 -24.41 -20.85
C PRO A 695 -11.04 -23.62 -20.57
N THR A 696 -11.78 -23.93 -19.49
CA THR A 696 -13.03 -23.20 -19.14
C THR A 696 -12.78 -21.75 -18.75
N ASN A 697 -11.56 -21.41 -18.29
CA ASN A 697 -11.13 -20.05 -17.94
C ASN A 697 -10.75 -19.17 -19.14
N LYS A 698 -11.20 -19.54 -20.36
CA LYS A 698 -10.91 -18.82 -21.61
C LYS A 698 -11.34 -17.34 -21.59
N GLN A 699 -12.43 -17.03 -20.93
CA GLN A 699 -12.95 -15.66 -20.84
C GLN A 699 -11.99 -14.75 -20.09
N LEU A 700 -11.48 -15.17 -18.94
CA LEU A 700 -10.52 -14.41 -18.11
C LEU A 700 -9.21 -14.17 -18.89
N LEU A 701 -8.74 -15.18 -19.61
CA LEU A 701 -7.55 -15.07 -20.46
C LEU A 701 -7.76 -14.08 -21.61
N ASN A 702 -8.94 -14.13 -22.26
CA ASN A 702 -9.30 -13.20 -23.35
C ASN A 702 -9.36 -11.75 -22.88
N GLU A 703 -9.97 -11.49 -21.72
CA GLU A 703 -10.05 -10.15 -21.13
C GLU A 703 -8.66 -9.58 -20.84
N LEU A 704 -7.75 -10.42 -20.33
CA LEU A 704 -6.37 -10.04 -20.04
C LEU A 704 -5.59 -9.78 -21.33
N PHE A 705 -5.75 -10.64 -22.30
CA PHE A 705 -5.07 -10.52 -23.57
C PHE A 705 -5.53 -9.27 -24.34
N ALA A 706 -6.82 -8.95 -24.30
CA ALA A 706 -7.37 -7.73 -24.89
C ALA A 706 -6.78 -6.48 -24.22
N LYS A 707 -6.77 -6.42 -22.89
CA LYS A 707 -6.14 -5.31 -22.13
C LYS A 707 -4.63 -5.19 -22.37
N TYR A 708 -3.94 -6.31 -22.54
CA TYR A 708 -2.52 -6.32 -22.86
C TYR A 708 -2.26 -5.78 -24.27
N LYS A 709 -3.04 -6.23 -25.26
CA LYS A 709 -2.90 -5.81 -26.66
C LYS A 709 -3.16 -4.31 -26.82
N GLU A 710 -4.21 -3.80 -26.21
CA GLU A 710 -4.54 -2.37 -26.21
C GLU A 710 -3.40 -1.50 -25.64
N LYS A 711 -2.76 -1.95 -24.56
CA LYS A 711 -1.66 -1.20 -23.92
C LYS A 711 -0.32 -1.36 -24.63
N PHE A 712 -0.05 -2.51 -25.21
CA PHE A 712 1.14 -2.73 -26.01
C PHE A 712 1.15 -1.85 -27.28
N GLU A 713 -0.01 -1.65 -27.88
CA GLU A 713 -0.17 -0.74 -29.02
C GLU A 713 -0.03 0.74 -28.64
N GLN A 714 -0.26 1.09 -27.37
CA GLN A 714 -0.13 2.46 -26.82
C GLN A 714 1.26 2.80 -26.27
N SER A 715 2.11 1.81 -25.97
CA SER A 715 3.43 2.06 -25.42
C SER A 715 4.49 2.24 -26.51
N GLU A 716 5.26 3.33 -26.44
CA GLU A 716 6.41 3.56 -27.33
C GLU A 716 7.40 2.37 -27.23
N ALA A 717 7.57 1.68 -28.32
CA ALA A 717 8.33 0.43 -28.48
C ALA A 717 9.84 0.51 -28.10
N SER A 718 10.34 1.68 -27.70
CA SER A 718 11.78 1.91 -27.50
C SER A 718 12.36 1.49 -26.14
N LYS A 719 11.55 1.22 -25.11
CA LYS A 719 12.04 0.92 -23.75
C LYS A 719 12.21 -0.56 -23.42
N ILE A 720 11.80 -1.49 -24.26
CA ILE A 720 11.65 -2.93 -23.88
C ILE A 720 12.42 -3.88 -24.80
N LYS A 721 13.58 -3.54 -25.29
CA LYS A 721 14.36 -4.41 -26.23
C LYS A 721 14.76 -5.83 -25.71
N LYS A 722 14.73 -6.11 -24.42
CA LYS A 722 15.07 -7.44 -23.85
C LYS A 722 13.87 -8.33 -23.51
N THR A 723 12.70 -7.74 -23.34
CA THR A 723 11.44 -8.48 -23.03
C THR A 723 10.63 -8.79 -24.29
N THR A 724 10.94 -8.13 -25.40
CA THR A 724 10.16 -8.18 -26.65
C THR A 724 10.09 -9.58 -27.28
N ASN A 725 11.20 -10.31 -27.34
CA ASN A 725 11.21 -11.63 -27.99
C ASN A 725 10.37 -12.67 -27.24
N LEU A 726 10.45 -12.68 -25.91
CA LEU A 726 9.68 -13.61 -25.08
C LEU A 726 8.17 -13.26 -25.08
N LEU A 727 7.85 -11.98 -25.20
CA LEU A 727 6.50 -11.44 -25.31
C LEU A 727 5.89 -11.78 -26.67
N VAL A 728 6.62 -11.59 -27.77
CA VAL A 728 6.16 -11.93 -29.13
C VAL A 728 5.90 -13.42 -29.24
N ASP A 729 6.75 -14.28 -28.68
CA ASP A 729 6.56 -15.73 -28.70
C ASP A 729 5.35 -16.18 -27.87
N LEU A 730 5.11 -15.55 -26.70
CA LEU A 730 3.94 -15.79 -25.85
C LEU A 730 2.66 -15.27 -26.51
N THR A 731 2.71 -14.10 -27.16
CA THR A 731 1.58 -13.50 -27.86
C THR A 731 1.16 -14.38 -29.05
N LYS A 732 2.11 -14.82 -29.86
CA LYS A 732 1.86 -15.75 -30.97
C LYS A 732 1.30 -17.09 -30.48
N ALA A 733 1.85 -17.66 -29.43
CA ALA A 733 1.37 -18.90 -28.84
C ALA A 733 -0.07 -18.78 -28.29
N LEU A 734 -0.42 -17.62 -27.75
CA LEU A 734 -1.76 -17.32 -27.26
C LEU A 734 -2.75 -17.07 -28.41
N GLU A 735 -2.37 -16.34 -29.47
CA GLU A 735 -3.20 -16.10 -30.67
C GLU A 735 -3.55 -17.43 -31.36
N ILE A 736 -2.59 -18.32 -31.53
CA ILE A 736 -2.80 -19.65 -32.11
C ILE A 736 -3.78 -20.48 -31.26
N LYS A 737 -3.63 -20.47 -29.94
CA LYS A 737 -4.49 -21.26 -29.04
C LYS A 737 -5.89 -20.68 -28.84
N LEU A 738 -6.04 -19.36 -28.92
CA LEU A 738 -7.34 -18.68 -28.79
C LEU A 738 -8.15 -18.70 -30.09
N GLY A 739 -7.53 -19.11 -31.21
CA GLY A 739 -8.17 -19.17 -32.53
C GLY A 739 -8.46 -17.78 -33.10
N ILE A 740 -7.64 -16.78 -32.74
CA ILE A 740 -7.71 -15.45 -33.29
C ILE A 740 -6.96 -15.48 -34.63
N ASN A 741 -7.66 -15.35 -35.73
CA ASN A 741 -7.12 -15.48 -37.09
C ASN A 741 -5.99 -14.49 -37.40
N GLU A 742 -4.94 -14.99 -38.10
CA GLU A 742 -3.71 -14.30 -38.50
C GLU A 742 -3.90 -13.11 -39.47
N GLY A 743 -5.11 -12.60 -39.70
CA GLY A 743 -5.42 -11.64 -40.75
C GLY A 743 -4.86 -10.21 -40.56
N ASN A 744 -4.37 -9.83 -39.38
CA ASN A 744 -4.01 -8.41 -39.09
C ASN A 744 -2.60 -8.17 -38.55
N VAL A 745 -1.70 -9.17 -38.55
CA VAL A 745 -0.36 -8.99 -37.94
C VAL A 745 0.74 -8.69 -38.99
N SER A 746 0.42 -8.67 -40.26
CA SER A 746 1.45 -8.52 -41.33
C SER A 746 1.93 -7.09 -41.60
N THR A 747 1.43 -6.07 -40.92
CA THR A 747 1.79 -4.66 -41.17
C THR A 747 2.73 -4.02 -40.14
N LEU A 748 3.05 -4.68 -39.04
CA LEU A 748 3.89 -4.08 -37.96
C LEU A 748 5.30 -4.69 -37.81
N ALA A 749 5.70 -5.62 -38.67
CA ALA A 749 7.01 -6.27 -38.63
C ALA A 749 7.96 -5.90 -39.77
N ARG A 750 7.66 -4.84 -40.54
CA ARG A 750 8.57 -4.30 -41.55
C ARG A 750 8.65 -2.78 -41.35
N ASP A 751 9.57 -2.40 -40.55
CA ASP A 751 10.45 -1.24 -40.69
C ASP A 751 11.35 -1.16 -39.43
N ASP A 752 12.62 -1.56 -39.70
CA ASP A 752 13.88 -1.44 -38.93
C ASP A 752 14.00 -1.97 -37.53
#